data_02b3f3653a63a6e0477134a343fadf25
#
_entry.id   02b3f3653a63a6e0477134a343fadf25
#
_cell.length_a   1.000
_cell.length_b   1.000
_cell.length_c   1.000
_cell.angle_alpha   90.00
_cell.angle_beta   90.00
_cell.angle_gamma   90.00
#
_symmetry.space_group_name_H-M   'P 1'
#
loop_
_entity.id
_entity.type
_entity.pdbx_description
1 polymer ?
#
loop_
_entity_poly.entity_id
_entity_poly.type
_entity_poly.pdbx_seq_one_letter_code
_entity_poly.pdbx_strand_id
1 'polypeptide(L)'
;MSRLRPAVWLSTASLLACVLAAPALAQAPGPAPAAPVSDASASFPAAFFAPYNPVTAADMVARVPGFELRDGDDRRGFAATAGNLLVNGERPSSKSTPSELLKRIPAGSVLRIELLSGSNAAIDIRGQSQVVNVVVNRATRADSATTFVAGLRHIQYSNRVGWALQLSRTLSLTPKAELALDVQAPNTLGRGTVRERLSTGAGVFTGTRYQVSKARNRSLQGSASLRWRPTSDDAVNLNLQYVPVWNGAQSVQLETVASGALRSSLDGVIEYQNNYSAEFGGDWEHRFGEGLTVKLIGLMSHASVDQLDSFDIFTAPASRTLRTQDRSTRSGERIGRMQVKWNATPAHTLEFGGEGAFNFRDTSLDIINQPQGGVAVRVPLAVANARVEELRGEVYANDIWTVTPKLSLESGVNFEVSRITQTGDQSKERSFNYAKPHVTATYAAGPRTTVRLVLQRDVAQLDFAEFSSAVDFLNTSTIQGNPDLVPERAWKSRLEVERRFDKKAALTLAAFADRVEDVHDLVVVGGLDAYGNIGKGTRIGAEARATIPLGRVGLPNAELRLSGLYQQTRVTDPITGERRSFSIPLERQGTPSGSQTLNAGNKDWAYLVNFRQNLPGLSAAWGATLFQWAGREEYRKAEIIEYVRAKPRLDLFFETTAIKPVTLRLFVNNILVSSEARTRTFFQSDRSSGVVQRVEDRTALGGPEGSRSVGFLVSGRF
;
A
#
# COMPACT_ATOMS: atom_id res chain seq x y z
N MET A 1 24.58 35.54 23.80
CA MET A 1 26.00 35.30 23.44
C MET A 1 26.16 33.82 23.14
N SER A 2 26.00 33.52 22.02
CA SER A 2 26.54 32.69 20.95
C SER A 2 27.72 31.81 21.33
N ARG A 3 27.57 30.52 21.17
CA ARG A 3 28.65 29.64 20.70
C ARG A 3 28.07 28.58 19.79
N LEU A 4 28.23 28.84 18.49
CA LEU A 4 28.15 27.86 17.39
C LEU A 4 29.24 26.79 17.62
N ARG A 5 28.88 25.53 17.52
CA ARG A 5 29.81 24.42 17.30
C ARG A 5 29.66 23.94 15.87
N PRO A 6 30.75 23.74 15.11
CA PRO A 6 30.71 23.36 13.72
C PRO A 6 30.33 21.88 13.56
N ALA A 7 29.49 21.63 12.56
CA ALA A 7 29.15 20.30 12.07
C ALA A 7 30.41 19.62 11.49
N VAL A 8 30.71 18.42 11.99
CA VAL A 8 31.71 17.54 11.40
C VAL A 8 31.10 16.88 10.15
N TRP A 9 31.39 17.45 9.01
CA TRP A 9 31.28 16.80 7.71
C TRP A 9 32.64 16.24 7.39
N LEU A 10 32.85 14.94 7.58
CA LEU A 10 33.94 14.21 6.92
C LEU A 10 33.78 12.69 7.11
N SER A 11 34.02 12.03 5.99
CA SER A 11 34.40 10.62 5.81
C SER A 11 33.31 9.60 5.50
N THR A 12 32.77 9.64 4.26
CA THR A 12 32.36 8.44 3.53
C THR A 12 32.67 8.56 2.02
N ALA A 13 33.84 9.08 1.68
CA ALA A 13 34.30 9.20 0.29
C ALA A 13 35.59 8.38 0.02
N SER A 14 35.71 7.19 0.58
CA SER A 14 36.94 6.38 0.40
C SER A 14 36.70 4.91 0.11
N LEU A 15 35.65 4.55 -0.65
CA LEU A 15 35.41 3.15 -1.08
C LEU A 15 35.09 3.01 -2.58
N LEU A 16 35.45 3.99 -3.41
CA LEU A 16 35.18 3.95 -4.85
C LEU A 16 36.46 4.07 -5.73
N ALA A 17 37.62 3.69 -5.26
CA ALA A 17 38.88 3.88 -5.99
C ALA A 17 39.73 2.59 -6.13
N CYS A 18 39.10 1.46 -6.38
CA CYS A 18 39.89 0.25 -6.76
C CYS A 18 39.03 -0.64 -7.67
N VAL A 19 38.85 -0.27 -8.94
CA VAL A 19 38.74 -1.19 -10.09
C VAL A 19 38.75 -0.37 -11.38
N LEU A 20 39.93 -0.03 -11.88
CA LEU A 20 40.11 0.39 -13.26
C LEU A 20 41.45 -0.19 -13.75
N ALA A 21 41.42 -1.43 -14.20
CA ALA A 21 42.38 -1.96 -15.18
C ALA A 21 41.68 -3.14 -15.87
N ALA A 22 41.17 -2.92 -17.06
CA ALA A 22 40.75 -4.00 -17.97
C ALA A 22 41.51 -3.90 -19.29
N PRO A 23 42.02 -5.03 -19.82
CA PRO A 23 42.58 -5.08 -21.15
C PRO A 23 41.49 -5.15 -22.23
N ALA A 24 41.77 -4.51 -23.35
CA ALA A 24 40.96 -4.54 -24.56
C ALA A 24 40.95 -5.92 -25.22
N LEU A 25 39.78 -6.45 -25.53
CA LEU A 25 39.64 -7.58 -26.47
C LEU A 25 38.31 -7.50 -27.26
N ALA A 26 38.52 -7.52 -28.57
CA ALA A 26 37.68 -8.05 -29.68
C ALA A 26 36.16 -7.83 -29.73
N GLN A 27 35.73 -7.22 -30.84
CA GLN A 27 34.35 -7.14 -31.33
C GLN A 27 33.72 -8.54 -31.49
N ALA A 28 32.46 -8.65 -30.97
CA ALA A 28 31.59 -9.79 -31.18
C ALA A 28 30.28 -9.38 -31.87
N PRO A 29 29.60 -10.27 -32.58
CA PRO A 29 28.50 -9.99 -33.52
C PRO A 29 27.19 -9.56 -32.85
N GLY A 30 26.30 -8.94 -33.62
CA GLY A 30 25.09 -8.27 -33.18
C GLY A 30 24.09 -9.14 -32.44
N PRO A 31 23.07 -8.51 -31.79
CA PRO A 31 22.20 -9.17 -30.82
C PRO A 31 21.34 -10.26 -31.47
N ALA A 32 21.45 -11.46 -30.91
CA ALA A 32 20.60 -12.59 -31.26
C ALA A 32 19.13 -12.27 -30.87
N PRO A 33 18.13 -12.74 -31.60
CA PRO A 33 16.72 -12.57 -31.24
C PRO A 33 16.42 -13.26 -29.92
N ALA A 34 15.66 -12.59 -29.07
CA ALA A 34 15.25 -13.11 -27.75
C ALA A 34 14.71 -14.55 -27.88
N ALA A 35 15.21 -15.43 -27.03
CA ALA A 35 14.79 -16.83 -26.98
C ALA A 35 13.27 -16.95 -26.84
N PRO A 36 12.64 -17.97 -27.47
CA PRO A 36 11.21 -18.16 -27.39
C PRO A 36 10.79 -18.41 -25.95
N VAL A 37 9.84 -17.60 -25.47
CA VAL A 37 9.24 -17.69 -24.14
C VAL A 37 8.57 -19.07 -24.03
N SER A 38 8.91 -19.84 -23.00
CA SER A 38 8.30 -21.15 -22.74
C SER A 38 6.77 -21.03 -22.53
N ASP A 39 6.01 -22.07 -22.88
CA ASP A 39 4.53 -22.13 -22.86
C ASP A 39 3.86 -21.79 -21.52
N ALA A 40 4.60 -21.58 -20.44
CA ALA A 40 4.10 -21.20 -19.10
C ALA A 40 3.83 -19.69 -18.95
N SER A 41 4.24 -18.84 -19.88
CA SER A 41 4.00 -17.39 -19.84
C SER A 41 3.03 -16.98 -20.95
N ALA A 42 2.06 -16.12 -20.60
CA ALA A 42 1.14 -15.55 -21.57
C ALA A 42 1.64 -14.17 -22.02
N SER A 43 1.73 -13.96 -23.34
CA SER A 43 2.07 -12.66 -23.92
C SER A 43 0.85 -12.03 -24.57
N PHE A 44 0.60 -10.75 -24.26
CA PHE A 44 -0.52 -9.96 -24.75
C PHE A 44 0.06 -8.77 -25.54
N PRO A 45 0.01 -8.80 -26.89
CA PRO A 45 0.46 -7.67 -27.70
C PRO A 45 -0.42 -6.44 -27.48
N ALA A 46 0.08 -5.24 -27.76
CA ALA A 46 -0.68 -4.00 -27.60
C ALA A 46 -2.05 -4.03 -28.30
N ALA A 47 -2.16 -4.71 -29.46
CA ALA A 47 -3.41 -4.89 -30.18
C ALA A 47 -4.50 -5.65 -29.38
N PHE A 48 -4.13 -6.51 -28.43
CA PHE A 48 -5.08 -7.19 -27.54
C PHE A 48 -5.88 -6.18 -26.70
N PHE A 49 -5.25 -5.08 -26.35
CA PHE A 49 -5.83 -4.04 -25.48
C PHE A 49 -6.56 -2.95 -26.27
N ALA A 50 -6.42 -2.89 -27.60
CA ALA A 50 -7.06 -1.87 -28.43
C ALA A 50 -8.59 -1.73 -28.22
N PRO A 51 -9.37 -2.82 -28.02
CA PRO A 51 -10.81 -2.70 -27.73
C PRO A 51 -11.14 -2.01 -26.39
N TYR A 52 -10.16 -1.86 -25.50
CA TYR A 52 -10.33 -1.22 -24.19
C TYR A 52 -9.91 0.24 -24.18
N ASN A 53 -9.38 0.77 -25.30
CA ASN A 53 -8.90 2.14 -25.48
C ASN A 53 -7.99 2.61 -24.31
N PRO A 54 -6.90 1.90 -24.01
CA PRO A 54 -6.04 2.24 -22.87
C PRO A 54 -5.32 3.56 -23.13
N VAL A 55 -5.22 4.39 -22.10
CA VAL A 55 -4.41 5.63 -22.10
C VAL A 55 -3.03 5.36 -21.52
N THR A 56 -2.95 4.51 -20.50
CA THR A 56 -1.73 4.17 -19.77
C THR A 56 -1.50 2.66 -19.72
N ALA A 57 -0.29 2.25 -19.36
CA ALA A 57 0.03 0.84 -19.09
C ALA A 57 -0.82 0.28 -17.93
N ALA A 58 -1.24 1.11 -16.96
CA ALA A 58 -2.13 0.68 -15.89
C ALA A 58 -3.47 0.18 -16.43
N ASP A 59 -4.04 0.87 -17.45
CA ASP A 59 -5.28 0.45 -18.10
C ASP A 59 -5.12 -0.89 -18.81
N MET A 60 -3.93 -1.15 -19.39
CA MET A 60 -3.62 -2.41 -20.05
C MET A 60 -3.42 -3.55 -19.06
N VAL A 61 -2.61 -3.35 -18.03
CA VAL A 61 -2.34 -4.36 -16.99
C VAL A 61 -3.62 -4.75 -16.27
N ALA A 62 -4.50 -3.79 -16.00
CA ALA A 62 -5.83 -4.07 -15.43
C ALA A 62 -6.70 -4.97 -16.31
N ARG A 63 -6.31 -5.24 -17.57
CA ARG A 63 -7.03 -6.11 -18.51
C ARG A 63 -6.36 -7.46 -18.76
N VAL A 64 -5.22 -7.72 -18.13
CA VAL A 64 -4.55 -9.03 -18.23
C VAL A 64 -5.41 -10.10 -17.52
N PRO A 65 -5.89 -11.14 -18.24
CA PRO A 65 -6.78 -12.13 -17.66
C PRO A 65 -6.10 -12.98 -16.60
N GLY A 66 -6.74 -13.13 -15.44
CA GLY A 66 -6.24 -13.91 -14.30
C GLY A 66 -5.11 -13.23 -13.53
N PHE A 67 -4.73 -12.01 -13.86
CA PHE A 67 -3.72 -11.23 -13.16
C PHE A 67 -4.36 -10.16 -12.26
N GLU A 68 -3.78 -9.97 -11.11
CA GLU A 68 -4.11 -8.90 -10.18
C GLU A 68 -2.83 -8.16 -9.79
N LEU A 69 -2.78 -6.85 -10.06
CA LEU A 69 -1.65 -6.01 -9.70
C LEU A 69 -1.63 -5.82 -8.17
N ARG A 70 -0.47 -6.05 -7.56
CA ARG A 70 -0.24 -5.82 -6.13
C ARG A 70 0.75 -4.68 -5.97
N ASP A 71 0.35 -3.67 -5.23
CA ASP A 71 1.15 -2.46 -5.02
C ASP A 71 2.27 -2.63 -3.98
N GLY A 72 2.55 -3.81 -3.52
CA GLY A 72 3.55 -4.01 -2.48
C GLY A 72 3.11 -3.43 -1.13
N ASP A 73 3.98 -3.51 -0.15
CA ASP A 73 3.77 -2.92 1.17
C ASP A 73 4.63 -1.66 1.32
N ASP A 74 4.16 -0.65 2.04
CA ASP A 74 4.92 0.57 2.41
C ASP A 74 6.05 0.28 3.42
N ARG A 75 6.50 -0.98 3.46
CA ARG A 75 7.56 -1.41 4.37
C ARG A 75 8.91 -0.84 3.94
N ARG A 76 9.79 -0.66 4.92
CA ARG A 76 11.16 -0.19 4.72
C ARG A 76 11.98 -1.21 3.93
N GLY A 77 12.90 -0.75 3.08
CA GLY A 77 13.72 -1.59 2.21
C GLY A 77 13.12 -1.81 0.82
N PHE A 78 13.94 -2.33 -0.10
CA PHE A 78 13.50 -2.60 -1.48
C PHE A 78 12.72 -3.91 -1.65
N ALA A 79 12.90 -4.87 -0.74
CA ALA A 79 12.30 -6.20 -0.91
C ALA A 79 10.77 -6.19 -0.85
N ALA A 80 10.17 -5.27 -0.07
CA ALA A 80 8.74 -5.22 0.20
C ALA A 80 7.94 -4.34 -0.78
N THR A 81 8.58 -3.32 -1.37
CA THR A 81 7.91 -2.30 -2.18
C THR A 81 7.72 -2.69 -3.65
N ALA A 82 8.44 -3.69 -4.13
CA ALA A 82 8.51 -4.01 -5.56
C ALA A 82 7.22 -4.59 -6.18
N GLY A 83 6.21 -4.97 -5.39
CA GLY A 83 4.98 -5.56 -5.90
C GLY A 83 5.23 -6.71 -6.89
N ASN A 84 4.31 -6.90 -7.83
CA ASN A 84 4.41 -7.92 -8.87
C ASN A 84 4.52 -7.31 -10.29
N LEU A 85 5.31 -6.25 -10.42
CA LEU A 85 5.56 -5.52 -11.67
C LEU A 85 7.03 -5.56 -12.07
N LEU A 86 7.25 -5.79 -13.36
CA LEU A 86 8.51 -5.53 -14.06
C LEU A 86 8.26 -4.57 -15.23
N VAL A 87 9.27 -3.79 -15.58
CA VAL A 87 9.28 -2.96 -16.79
C VAL A 87 10.55 -3.30 -17.57
N ASN A 88 10.37 -3.82 -18.80
CA ASN A 88 11.47 -4.36 -19.62
C ASN A 88 12.31 -5.44 -18.91
N GLY A 89 11.68 -6.27 -18.08
CA GLY A 89 12.34 -7.35 -17.33
C GLY A 89 12.99 -6.91 -16.02
N GLU A 90 12.96 -5.62 -15.68
CA GLU A 90 13.61 -5.06 -14.50
C GLU A 90 12.60 -4.62 -13.46
N ARG A 91 12.91 -4.82 -12.16
CA ARG A 91 12.13 -4.25 -11.08
C ARG A 91 12.42 -2.75 -10.94
N PRO A 92 11.36 -1.93 -10.79
CA PRO A 92 11.56 -0.50 -10.53
C PRO A 92 12.38 -0.25 -9.26
N SER A 93 13.30 0.72 -9.31
CA SER A 93 14.17 1.15 -8.21
C SER A 93 13.62 2.38 -7.46
N SER A 94 12.32 2.56 -7.42
CA SER A 94 11.62 3.60 -6.65
C SER A 94 10.64 2.98 -5.68
N LYS A 95 10.25 3.71 -4.64
CA LYS A 95 9.15 3.34 -3.74
C LYS A 95 7.76 3.73 -4.26
N SER A 96 7.68 4.34 -5.45
CA SER A 96 6.39 4.52 -6.11
C SER A 96 5.70 3.18 -6.29
N THR A 97 4.42 3.13 -5.99
CA THR A 97 3.66 1.88 -6.15
C THR A 97 3.63 1.43 -7.61
N PRO A 98 3.57 0.11 -7.89
CA PRO A 98 3.34 -0.42 -9.25
C PRO A 98 2.21 0.28 -9.99
N SER A 99 1.09 0.55 -9.32
CA SER A 99 -0.04 1.28 -9.89
C SER A 99 0.32 2.71 -10.32
N GLU A 100 1.11 3.44 -9.54
CA GLU A 100 1.56 4.79 -9.88
C GLU A 100 2.55 4.78 -11.04
N LEU A 101 3.49 3.84 -11.03
CA LEU A 101 4.46 3.70 -12.11
C LEU A 101 3.78 3.40 -13.46
N LEU A 102 2.82 2.49 -13.47
CA LEU A 102 2.07 2.12 -14.66
C LEU A 102 1.22 3.27 -15.22
N LYS A 103 0.68 4.15 -14.38
CA LYS A 103 -0.06 5.35 -14.80
C LYS A 103 0.82 6.37 -15.54
N ARG A 104 2.13 6.36 -15.29
CA ARG A 104 3.11 7.24 -15.94
C ARG A 104 3.57 6.72 -17.31
N ILE A 105 3.34 5.44 -17.62
CA ILE A 105 3.73 4.82 -18.89
C ILE A 105 2.57 4.96 -19.89
N PRO A 106 2.71 5.73 -20.99
CA PRO A 106 1.70 5.85 -22.01
C PRO A 106 1.41 4.48 -22.67
N ALA A 107 0.14 4.14 -22.91
CA ALA A 107 -0.22 2.89 -23.55
C ALA A 107 0.40 2.74 -24.95
N GLY A 108 0.61 3.86 -25.68
CA GLY A 108 1.24 3.85 -27.01
C GLY A 108 2.71 3.44 -27.01
N SER A 109 3.40 3.52 -25.86
CA SER A 109 4.78 3.04 -25.72
C SER A 109 4.87 1.55 -25.38
N VAL A 110 3.76 0.90 -25.02
CA VAL A 110 3.73 -0.51 -24.65
C VAL A 110 3.68 -1.37 -25.91
N LEU A 111 4.69 -2.22 -26.11
CA LEU A 111 4.73 -3.20 -27.19
C LEU A 111 3.86 -4.42 -26.88
N ARG A 112 4.01 -4.93 -25.66
CA ARG A 112 3.28 -6.08 -25.15
C ARG A 112 3.36 -6.12 -23.61
N ILE A 113 2.44 -6.87 -23.04
CA ILE A 113 2.47 -7.24 -21.63
C ILE A 113 2.66 -8.74 -21.53
N GLU A 114 3.67 -9.16 -20.78
CA GLU A 114 3.98 -10.55 -20.51
C GLU A 114 3.52 -10.89 -19.10
N LEU A 115 2.71 -11.92 -18.97
CA LEU A 115 2.36 -12.48 -17.69
C LEU A 115 3.27 -13.66 -17.41
N LEU A 116 4.12 -13.51 -16.43
CA LEU A 116 5.13 -14.47 -16.04
C LEU A 116 4.61 -15.22 -14.82
N SER A 117 4.45 -16.50 -14.98
CA SER A 117 4.04 -17.39 -13.91
C SER A 117 5.04 -18.55 -13.80
N GLY A 118 5.73 -18.61 -12.67
CA GLY A 118 6.58 -19.74 -12.30
C GLY A 118 7.83 -19.95 -13.13
N SER A 119 8.43 -20.86 -13.43
CA SER A 119 9.60 -21.52 -13.95
C SER A 119 10.50 -20.79 -14.98
N ASN A 120 10.37 -19.51 -15.20
CA ASN A 120 11.23 -18.80 -16.12
C ASN A 120 12.50 -18.34 -15.39
N ALA A 121 13.58 -19.13 -15.49
CA ALA A 121 14.88 -18.88 -14.87
C ALA A 121 15.52 -17.51 -15.21
N ALA A 122 14.95 -16.77 -16.16
CA ALA A 122 15.42 -15.46 -16.54
C ALA A 122 14.91 -14.31 -15.66
N ILE A 123 13.93 -14.53 -14.75
CA ILE A 123 13.21 -13.42 -14.10
C ILE A 123 12.99 -13.71 -12.62
N ASP A 124 13.46 -12.80 -11.77
CA ASP A 124 13.26 -12.80 -10.32
C ASP A 124 11.78 -12.59 -9.95
N ILE A 125 11.10 -13.66 -9.56
CA ILE A 125 9.69 -13.63 -9.12
C ILE A 125 9.56 -13.41 -7.60
N ARG A 126 10.61 -13.64 -6.82
CA ARG A 126 10.70 -13.46 -5.35
C ARG A 126 9.46 -13.95 -4.59
N GLY A 127 9.08 -15.20 -4.82
CA GLY A 127 7.92 -15.79 -4.15
C GLY A 127 6.55 -15.22 -4.57
N GLN A 128 6.49 -14.31 -5.57
CA GLN A 128 5.24 -13.85 -6.16
C GLN A 128 4.65 -14.95 -7.04
N SER A 129 3.34 -15.17 -6.95
CA SER A 129 2.68 -16.19 -7.77
C SER A 129 2.65 -15.83 -9.25
N GLN A 130 2.51 -14.57 -9.54
CA GLN A 130 2.46 -14.00 -10.90
C GLN A 130 3.13 -12.64 -10.90
N VAL A 131 3.89 -12.36 -11.93
CA VAL A 131 4.51 -11.06 -12.18
C VAL A 131 4.15 -10.62 -13.60
N VAL A 132 3.78 -9.36 -13.76
CA VAL A 132 3.58 -8.78 -15.08
C VAL A 132 4.83 -8.04 -15.51
N ASN A 133 5.31 -8.31 -16.72
CA ASN A 133 6.37 -7.55 -17.37
C ASN A 133 5.78 -6.66 -18.46
N VAL A 134 5.86 -5.36 -18.29
CA VAL A 134 5.46 -4.37 -19.27
C VAL A 134 6.63 -4.07 -20.20
N VAL A 135 6.59 -4.60 -21.41
CA VAL A 135 7.62 -4.37 -22.42
C VAL A 135 7.27 -3.09 -23.17
N VAL A 136 8.08 -2.06 -22.96
CA VAL A 136 7.89 -0.76 -23.61
C VAL A 136 8.89 -0.56 -24.75
N ASN A 137 8.43 0.08 -25.84
CA ASN A 137 9.28 0.52 -26.91
C ASN A 137 10.14 1.70 -26.43
N ARG A 138 11.30 1.87 -27.01
CA ARG A 138 12.09 3.08 -26.87
C ARG A 138 11.30 4.22 -27.51
N ALA A 139 11.11 5.33 -26.80
CA ALA A 139 10.48 6.51 -27.37
C ALA A 139 11.32 6.97 -28.58
N THR A 140 10.78 6.85 -29.77
CA THR A 140 11.36 7.52 -30.94
C THR A 140 10.99 9.00 -30.84
N ARG A 141 11.78 9.89 -31.46
CA ARG A 141 11.54 11.35 -31.47
C ARG A 141 10.12 11.75 -31.86
N ALA A 142 9.39 10.86 -32.55
CA ALA A 142 8.00 11.05 -32.99
C ALA A 142 6.97 10.70 -31.90
N ASP A 143 7.35 9.99 -30.81
CA ASP A 143 6.42 9.46 -29.82
C ASP A 143 6.40 10.23 -28.48
N SER A 144 6.92 11.45 -28.45
CA SER A 144 6.93 12.33 -27.25
C SER A 144 5.53 12.89 -26.94
N ALA A 145 4.51 12.03 -26.96
CA ALA A 145 3.15 12.44 -26.64
C ALA A 145 3.01 12.84 -25.15
N THR A 146 2.34 13.94 -24.92
CA THR A 146 1.89 14.31 -23.59
C THR A 146 0.58 13.61 -23.31
N THR A 147 0.51 12.86 -22.21
CA THR A 147 -0.75 12.30 -21.71
C THR A 147 -1.32 13.19 -20.61
N PHE A 148 -2.63 13.29 -20.54
CA PHE A 148 -3.31 14.03 -19.50
C PHE A 148 -4.51 13.25 -18.97
N VAL A 149 -4.80 13.49 -17.67
CA VAL A 149 -6.04 13.08 -17.02
C VAL A 149 -6.56 14.28 -16.25
N ALA A 150 -7.80 14.67 -16.48
CA ALA A 150 -8.49 15.70 -15.73
C ALA A 150 -9.86 15.19 -15.27
N GLY A 151 -10.24 15.49 -14.04
CA GLY A 151 -11.49 15.00 -13.51
C GLY A 151 -12.11 15.87 -12.46
N LEU A 152 -13.44 15.79 -12.37
CA LEU A 152 -14.26 16.38 -11.32
C LEU A 152 -15.09 15.29 -10.65
N ARG A 153 -15.26 15.40 -9.34
CA ARG A 153 -16.09 14.52 -8.53
C ARG A 153 -16.92 15.34 -7.55
N HIS A 154 -18.23 15.28 -7.71
CA HIS A 154 -19.19 15.83 -6.77
C HIS A 154 -19.60 14.78 -5.74
N ILE A 155 -19.50 15.09 -4.46
CA ILE A 155 -19.93 14.24 -3.35
C ILE A 155 -21.29 14.75 -2.89
N GLN A 156 -22.34 13.97 -3.15
CA GLN A 156 -23.75 14.38 -3.00
C GLN A 156 -24.08 14.91 -1.60
N TYR A 157 -23.65 14.20 -0.55
CA TYR A 157 -23.97 14.59 0.82
C TYR A 157 -23.27 15.88 1.27
N SER A 158 -22.05 16.11 0.81
CA SER A 158 -21.24 17.27 1.20
C SER A 158 -21.50 18.50 0.33
N ASN A 159 -22.16 18.33 -0.80
CA ASN A 159 -22.30 19.31 -1.87
C ASN A 159 -20.96 19.96 -2.25
N ARG A 160 -19.89 19.16 -2.29
CA ARG A 160 -18.53 19.61 -2.59
C ARG A 160 -18.00 18.94 -3.84
N VAL A 161 -17.19 19.70 -4.60
CA VAL A 161 -16.55 19.22 -5.82
C VAL A 161 -15.05 19.10 -5.58
N GLY A 162 -14.54 17.87 -5.68
CA GLY A 162 -13.10 17.60 -5.79
C GLY A 162 -12.68 17.56 -7.24
N TRP A 163 -11.39 17.78 -7.49
CA TRP A 163 -10.81 17.68 -8.83
C TRP A 163 -9.45 16.97 -8.79
N ALA A 164 -9.04 16.44 -9.92
CA ALA A 164 -7.71 15.87 -10.11
C ALA A 164 -7.20 16.25 -11.50
N LEU A 165 -5.92 16.54 -11.57
CA LEU A 165 -5.20 16.79 -12.81
C LEU A 165 -3.91 15.99 -12.80
N GLN A 166 -3.59 15.34 -13.92
CA GLN A 166 -2.30 14.68 -14.17
C GLN A 166 -1.81 15.02 -15.57
N LEU A 167 -0.54 15.32 -15.69
CA LEU A 167 0.18 15.51 -16.94
C LEU A 167 1.45 14.66 -16.91
N SER A 168 1.65 13.85 -17.93
CA SER A 168 2.84 13.01 -18.06
C SER A 168 3.43 13.15 -19.46
N ARG A 169 4.75 13.30 -19.55
CA ARG A 169 5.45 13.39 -20.82
C ARG A 169 6.78 12.63 -20.77
N THR A 170 7.06 11.86 -21.81
CA THR A 170 8.36 11.24 -22.02
C THR A 170 9.11 11.96 -23.11
N LEU A 171 10.34 12.37 -22.83
CA LEU A 171 11.24 13.07 -23.74
C LEU A 171 12.40 12.17 -24.09
N SER A 172 12.65 11.97 -25.36
CA SER A 172 13.89 11.33 -25.85
C SER A 172 14.99 12.39 -25.89
N LEU A 173 15.91 12.37 -24.91
CA LEU A 173 17.03 13.30 -24.84
C LEU A 173 18.08 12.95 -25.88
N THR A 174 18.37 11.65 -25.99
CA THR A 174 19.27 11.05 -26.97
C THR A 174 18.70 9.67 -27.38
N PRO A 175 19.24 9.01 -28.43
CA PRO A 175 18.85 7.62 -28.74
C PRO A 175 19.07 6.63 -27.60
N LYS A 176 19.87 7.01 -26.61
CA LYS A 176 20.23 6.17 -25.44
C LYS A 176 19.66 6.68 -24.11
N ALA A 177 18.99 7.84 -24.09
CA ALA A 177 18.51 8.48 -22.86
C ALA A 177 17.10 9.02 -23.02
N GLU A 178 16.22 8.66 -22.08
CA GLU A 178 14.82 9.06 -21.98
C GLU A 178 14.56 9.70 -20.64
N LEU A 179 13.85 10.82 -20.62
CA LEU A 179 13.38 11.51 -19.42
C LEU A 179 11.85 11.51 -19.40
N ALA A 180 11.27 10.84 -18.42
CA ALA A 180 9.84 10.89 -18.14
C ALA A 180 9.57 11.91 -17.03
N LEU A 181 8.64 12.82 -17.28
CA LEU A 181 8.16 13.83 -16.33
C LEU A 181 6.68 13.58 -16.05
N ASP A 182 6.29 13.66 -14.79
CA ASP A 182 4.89 13.53 -14.37
C ASP A 182 4.57 14.57 -13.29
N VAL A 183 3.41 15.21 -13.44
CA VAL A 183 2.86 16.14 -12.44
C VAL A 183 1.43 15.76 -12.18
N GLN A 184 1.11 15.56 -10.91
CA GLN A 184 -0.24 15.25 -10.43
C GLN A 184 -0.68 16.24 -9.38
N ALA A 185 -1.92 16.72 -9.48
CA ALA A 185 -2.50 17.67 -8.55
C ALA A 185 -3.93 17.24 -8.16
N PRO A 186 -4.08 16.30 -7.22
CA PRO A 186 -5.39 15.94 -6.68
C PRO A 186 -5.85 16.95 -5.62
N ASN A 187 -7.15 17.25 -5.62
CA ASN A 187 -7.83 18.02 -4.59
C ASN A 187 -9.08 17.26 -4.14
N THR A 188 -9.00 16.63 -2.99
CA THR A 188 -10.13 15.89 -2.40
C THR A 188 -10.75 16.71 -1.29
N LEU A 189 -12.04 16.97 -1.42
CA LEU A 189 -12.85 17.64 -0.40
C LEU A 189 -13.84 16.64 0.17
N GLY A 190 -13.86 16.50 1.49
CA GLY A 190 -14.74 15.60 2.21
C GLY A 190 -15.62 16.33 3.23
N ARG A 191 -16.81 15.81 3.45
CA ARG A 191 -17.65 16.09 4.62
C ARG A 191 -18.21 14.76 5.12
N GLY A 192 -17.99 14.47 6.39
CA GLY A 192 -18.57 13.32 7.07
C GLY A 192 -19.61 13.79 8.08
N THR A 193 -20.68 13.04 8.23
CA THR A 193 -21.66 13.24 9.32
C THR A 193 -21.92 11.89 9.96
N VAL A 194 -21.86 11.87 11.27
CA VAL A 194 -21.98 10.66 12.08
C VAL A 194 -22.98 10.93 13.19
N ARG A 195 -23.77 9.94 13.49
CA ARG A 195 -24.65 9.90 14.66
C ARG A 195 -24.29 8.67 15.50
N GLU A 196 -24.07 8.87 16.79
CA GLU A 196 -23.86 7.79 17.75
C GLU A 196 -25.01 7.78 18.76
N ARG A 197 -25.59 6.61 18.99
CA ARG A 197 -26.53 6.33 20.05
C ARG A 197 -25.73 5.86 21.27
N LEU A 198 -25.93 6.51 22.40
CA LEU A 198 -25.29 6.18 23.67
C LEU A 198 -26.25 5.44 24.57
N SER A 199 -25.84 4.33 25.17
CA SER A 199 -26.65 3.52 26.08
C SER A 199 -25.82 2.95 27.22
N THR A 200 -26.45 2.60 28.34
CA THR A 200 -25.83 1.81 29.40
C THR A 200 -25.59 0.37 28.91
N GLY A 201 -24.83 -0.42 29.69
CA GLY A 201 -24.66 -1.86 29.43
C GLY A 201 -25.99 -2.64 29.44
N ALA A 202 -27.00 -2.17 30.17
CA ALA A 202 -28.35 -2.73 30.15
C ALA A 202 -29.23 -2.27 28.98
N GLY A 203 -28.67 -1.50 28.02
CA GLY A 203 -29.37 -1.03 26.82
C GLY A 203 -30.22 0.21 27.01
N VAL A 204 -30.23 0.81 28.20
CA VAL A 204 -31.00 2.06 28.47
C VAL A 204 -30.36 3.22 27.74
N PHE A 205 -31.12 3.93 26.92
CA PHE A 205 -30.69 5.10 26.18
C PHE A 205 -30.27 6.24 27.12
N THR A 206 -29.04 6.76 26.94
CA THR A 206 -28.48 7.84 27.76
C THR A 206 -28.26 9.13 26.99
N GLY A 207 -28.18 9.08 25.65
CA GLY A 207 -27.97 10.27 24.86
C GLY A 207 -27.59 9.99 23.42
N THR A 208 -27.30 11.06 22.70
CA THR A 208 -26.85 11.01 21.30
C THR A 208 -25.64 11.90 21.13
N ARG A 209 -24.64 11.41 20.37
CA ARG A 209 -23.52 12.20 19.89
C ARG A 209 -23.66 12.42 18.38
N TYR A 210 -23.56 13.65 17.96
CA TYR A 210 -23.63 14.04 16.55
C TYR A 210 -22.35 14.74 16.16
N GLN A 211 -21.71 14.30 15.06
CA GLN A 211 -20.45 14.87 14.59
C GLN A 211 -20.54 15.22 13.11
N VAL A 212 -20.05 16.38 12.76
CA VAL A 212 -19.83 16.82 11.38
C VAL A 212 -18.36 17.12 11.22
N SER A 213 -17.73 16.46 10.28
CA SER A 213 -16.33 16.69 9.91
C SER A 213 -16.23 17.18 8.47
N LYS A 214 -15.37 18.16 8.22
CA LYS A 214 -15.00 18.65 6.89
C LYS A 214 -13.51 18.46 6.74
N ALA A 215 -13.06 17.86 5.64
CA ALA A 215 -11.66 17.67 5.33
C ALA A 215 -11.32 18.23 3.96
N ARG A 216 -10.09 18.70 3.82
CA ARG A 216 -9.51 19.16 2.58
C ARG A 216 -8.12 18.55 2.46
N ASN A 217 -7.90 17.78 1.40
CA ASN A 217 -6.60 17.20 1.07
C ASN A 217 -6.20 17.67 -0.31
N ARG A 218 -5.08 18.40 -0.40
CA ARG A 218 -4.47 18.87 -1.63
C ARG A 218 -3.01 18.45 -1.65
N SER A 219 -2.55 17.99 -2.78
CA SER A 219 -1.13 17.76 -3.00
C SER A 219 -0.72 18.17 -4.40
N LEU A 220 0.55 18.40 -4.58
CA LEU A 220 1.19 18.53 -5.87
C LEU A 220 2.34 17.54 -5.92
N GLN A 221 2.23 16.50 -6.74
CA GLN A 221 3.28 15.52 -6.90
C GLN A 221 4.02 15.81 -8.19
N GLY A 222 5.31 16.10 -8.08
CA GLY A 222 6.23 16.16 -9.21
C GLY A 222 7.15 14.96 -9.21
N SER A 223 7.32 14.30 -10.36
CA SER A 223 8.30 13.23 -10.50
C SER A 223 9.04 13.28 -11.83
N ALA A 224 10.30 12.86 -11.79
CA ALA A 224 11.17 12.75 -12.95
C ALA A 224 11.87 11.40 -12.92
N SER A 225 11.92 10.69 -14.05
CA SER A 225 12.62 9.41 -14.19
C SER A 225 13.50 9.45 -15.43
N LEU A 226 14.80 9.31 -15.24
CA LEU A 226 15.79 9.20 -16.31
C LEU A 226 16.13 7.73 -16.51
N ARG A 227 16.05 7.27 -17.74
CA ARG A 227 16.58 5.97 -18.20
C ARG A 227 17.70 6.22 -19.18
N TRP A 228 18.89 5.74 -18.89
CA TRP A 228 20.06 5.92 -19.72
C TRP A 228 20.78 4.59 -19.95
N ARG A 229 21.06 4.27 -21.21
CA ARG A 229 21.83 3.09 -21.63
C ARG A 229 23.08 3.53 -22.38
N PRO A 230 24.15 3.88 -21.68
CA PRO A 230 25.38 4.36 -22.32
C PRO A 230 25.98 3.33 -23.28
N THR A 231 25.93 2.05 -22.92
CA THR A 231 26.38 0.92 -23.74
C THR A 231 25.25 -0.12 -23.93
N SER A 232 25.53 -1.22 -24.63
CA SER A 232 24.63 -2.39 -24.72
C SER A 232 24.49 -3.11 -23.37
N ASP A 233 25.52 -3.01 -22.54
CA ASP A 233 25.68 -3.80 -21.32
C ASP A 233 25.36 -2.99 -20.05
N ASP A 234 25.27 -1.66 -20.18
CA ASP A 234 24.97 -0.75 -19.07
C ASP A 234 23.56 -0.19 -19.16
N ALA A 235 22.87 -0.20 -18.03
CA ALA A 235 21.62 0.50 -17.83
C ALA A 235 21.67 1.32 -16.53
N VAL A 236 21.23 2.57 -16.59
CA VAL A 236 21.15 3.50 -15.46
C VAL A 236 19.72 4.02 -15.39
N ASN A 237 19.11 3.90 -14.24
CA ASN A 237 17.80 4.48 -13.93
C ASN A 237 17.94 5.43 -12.74
N LEU A 238 17.44 6.66 -12.88
CA LEU A 238 17.38 7.63 -11.79
C LEU A 238 15.94 8.12 -11.63
N ASN A 239 15.48 8.23 -10.40
CA ASN A 239 14.13 8.65 -10.05
C ASN A 239 14.17 9.74 -9.01
N LEU A 240 13.38 10.80 -9.21
CA LEU A 240 13.18 11.89 -8.28
C LEU A 240 11.68 12.10 -8.09
N GLN A 241 11.24 12.28 -6.85
CA GLN A 241 9.86 12.62 -6.52
C GLN A 241 9.84 13.68 -5.41
N TYR A 242 8.92 14.63 -5.52
CA TYR A 242 8.63 15.60 -4.47
C TYR A 242 7.13 15.83 -4.38
N VAL A 243 6.58 15.74 -3.16
CA VAL A 243 5.14 15.79 -2.90
C VAL A 243 4.87 16.73 -1.72
N PRO A 244 4.71 18.04 -1.92
CA PRO A 244 4.12 18.91 -0.91
C PRO A 244 2.63 18.63 -0.76
N VAL A 245 2.13 18.67 0.49
CA VAL A 245 0.75 18.33 0.83
C VAL A 245 0.16 19.43 1.71
N TRP A 246 -1.05 19.88 1.37
CA TRP A 246 -1.82 20.89 2.11
C TRP A 246 -3.13 20.27 2.59
N ASN A 247 -3.10 19.76 3.79
CA ASN A 247 -4.26 19.12 4.42
C ASN A 247 -4.83 20.03 5.50
N GLY A 248 -6.09 19.79 5.84
CA GLY A 248 -6.76 20.40 6.97
C GLY A 248 -8.12 19.76 7.20
N ALA A 249 -8.57 19.79 8.44
CA ALA A 249 -9.88 19.30 8.80
C ALA A 249 -10.52 20.21 9.86
N GLN A 250 -11.85 20.26 9.86
CA GLN A 250 -12.65 20.86 10.90
C GLN A 250 -13.72 19.85 11.33
N SER A 251 -13.92 19.70 12.62
CA SER A 251 -14.91 18.79 13.19
C SER A 251 -15.70 19.48 14.28
N VAL A 252 -17.03 19.40 14.19
CA VAL A 252 -17.93 19.84 15.25
C VAL A 252 -18.64 18.61 15.79
N GLN A 253 -18.59 18.41 17.10
CA GLN A 253 -19.25 17.33 17.80
C GLN A 253 -20.18 17.89 18.88
N LEU A 254 -21.40 17.39 18.94
CA LEU A 254 -22.40 17.74 19.94
C LEU A 254 -22.89 16.46 20.63
N GLU A 255 -22.85 16.44 21.95
CA GLU A 255 -23.40 15.35 22.76
C GLU A 255 -24.57 15.85 23.59
N THR A 256 -25.71 15.16 23.50
CA THR A 256 -26.91 15.46 24.25
C THR A 256 -27.27 14.30 25.17
N VAL A 257 -27.85 14.58 26.33
CA VAL A 257 -28.44 13.56 27.20
C VAL A 257 -29.80 13.09 26.67
N ALA A 258 -30.38 12.06 27.27
CA ALA A 258 -31.66 11.47 26.83
C ALA A 258 -32.83 12.48 26.75
N SER A 259 -32.83 13.50 27.57
CA SER A 259 -33.84 14.61 27.52
C SER A 259 -33.65 15.57 26.34
N GLY A 260 -32.53 15.44 25.58
CA GLY A 260 -32.18 16.36 24.51
C GLY A 260 -31.33 17.56 24.94
N ALA A 261 -31.11 17.77 26.24
CA ALA A 261 -30.26 18.84 26.73
C ALA A 261 -28.80 18.63 26.33
N LEU A 262 -28.07 19.71 25.98
CA LEU A 262 -26.68 19.66 25.65
C LEU A 262 -25.84 19.23 26.86
N ARG A 263 -25.04 18.18 26.67
CA ARG A 263 -24.07 17.69 27.65
C ARG A 263 -22.68 18.25 27.39
N SER A 264 -22.23 18.19 26.13
CA SER A 264 -20.94 18.72 25.71
C SER A 264 -20.93 19.08 24.24
N SER A 265 -20.05 20.01 23.86
CA SER A 265 -19.68 20.26 22.47
C SER A 265 -18.17 20.34 22.31
N LEU A 266 -17.71 19.99 21.12
CA LEU A 266 -16.31 20.11 20.71
C LEU A 266 -16.29 20.73 19.32
N ASP A 267 -15.54 21.83 19.17
CA ASP A 267 -15.17 22.40 17.87
C ASP A 267 -13.68 22.22 17.68
N GLY A 268 -13.29 21.43 16.68
CA GLY A 268 -11.91 21.05 16.43
C GLY A 268 -11.44 21.50 15.06
N VAL A 269 -10.25 22.08 15.01
CA VAL A 269 -9.54 22.43 13.79
C VAL A 269 -8.20 21.68 13.77
N ILE A 270 -7.89 21.04 12.65
CA ILE A 270 -6.63 20.34 12.39
C ILE A 270 -5.96 21.03 11.21
N GLU A 271 -4.76 21.52 11.41
CA GLU A 271 -3.94 22.17 10.40
C GLU A 271 -2.61 21.44 10.24
N TYR A 272 -2.22 21.24 8.99
CA TYR A 272 -0.93 20.64 8.64
C TYR A 272 -0.03 21.71 8.04
N GLN A 273 1.18 21.80 8.55
CA GLN A 273 2.24 22.69 8.10
C GLN A 273 3.45 21.84 7.71
N ASN A 274 4.32 22.37 6.83
CA ASN A 274 5.56 21.70 6.40
C ASN A 274 5.37 20.22 6.04
N ASN A 275 4.21 19.89 5.43
CA ASN A 275 3.87 18.53 5.09
C ASN A 275 4.36 18.23 3.67
N TYR A 276 5.41 17.43 3.58
CA TYR A 276 5.97 17.02 2.29
C TYR A 276 6.69 15.65 2.40
N SER A 277 6.85 15.00 1.25
CA SER A 277 7.80 13.92 1.07
C SER A 277 8.68 14.15 -0.14
N ALA A 278 9.93 13.69 -0.05
CA ALA A 278 10.92 13.74 -1.11
C ALA A 278 11.62 12.38 -1.21
N GLU A 279 11.87 11.92 -2.42
CA GLU A 279 12.58 10.69 -2.71
C GLU A 279 13.54 10.89 -3.87
N PHE A 280 14.75 10.37 -3.71
CA PHE A 280 15.73 10.20 -4.77
C PHE A 280 16.21 8.75 -4.75
N GLY A 281 16.14 8.08 -5.88
CA GLY A 281 16.60 6.70 -6.01
C GLY A 281 17.15 6.44 -7.41
N GLY A 282 17.90 5.36 -7.52
CA GLY A 282 18.39 4.94 -8.81
C GLY A 282 19.10 3.59 -8.76
N ASP A 283 19.40 3.10 -9.92
CA ASP A 283 20.18 1.89 -10.08
C ASP A 283 21.12 1.98 -11.29
N TRP A 284 22.17 1.21 -11.20
CA TRP A 284 23.07 0.90 -12.30
C TRP A 284 23.18 -0.62 -12.43
N GLU A 285 22.96 -1.12 -13.63
CA GLU A 285 23.08 -2.52 -13.99
C GLU A 285 24.13 -2.68 -15.07
N HIS A 286 25.03 -3.65 -14.88
CA HIS A 286 26.03 -4.04 -15.86
C HIS A 286 25.98 -5.54 -16.14
N ARG A 287 26.04 -5.92 -17.42
CA ARG A 287 26.10 -7.30 -17.89
C ARG A 287 27.52 -7.68 -18.28
N PHE A 288 28.06 -8.65 -17.57
CA PHE A 288 29.35 -9.24 -17.87
C PHE A 288 29.15 -10.46 -18.78
N GLY A 289 29.06 -10.24 -20.10
CA GLY A 289 28.75 -11.28 -21.08
C GLY A 289 27.32 -11.81 -20.95
N GLU A 290 27.08 -13.08 -21.33
CA GLU A 290 25.74 -13.65 -21.39
C GLU A 290 25.23 -14.24 -20.06
N GLY A 291 26.11 -14.40 -19.06
CA GLY A 291 25.77 -15.18 -17.87
C GLY A 291 25.75 -14.42 -16.55
N LEU A 292 26.40 -13.26 -16.44
CA LEU A 292 26.52 -12.54 -15.17
C LEU A 292 26.01 -11.11 -15.28
N THR A 293 25.14 -10.74 -14.36
CA THR A 293 24.62 -9.37 -14.24
C THR A 293 24.85 -8.87 -12.82
N VAL A 294 25.38 -7.66 -12.68
CA VAL A 294 25.53 -6.97 -11.40
C VAL A 294 24.67 -5.73 -11.41
N LYS A 295 23.89 -5.52 -10.35
CA LYS A 295 23.03 -4.34 -10.16
C LYS A 295 23.34 -3.69 -8.82
N LEU A 296 23.59 -2.38 -8.85
CA LEU A 296 23.71 -1.52 -7.66
C LEU A 296 22.49 -0.62 -7.58
N ILE A 297 21.89 -0.55 -6.41
CA ILE A 297 20.66 0.23 -6.17
C ILE A 297 20.89 1.14 -4.98
N GLY A 298 20.48 2.40 -5.10
CA GLY A 298 20.50 3.38 -4.02
C GLY A 298 19.17 4.09 -3.89
N LEU A 299 18.78 4.40 -2.64
CA LEU A 299 17.57 5.18 -2.36
C LEU A 299 17.78 6.05 -1.12
N MET A 300 17.25 7.27 -1.20
CA MET A 300 17.15 8.20 -0.10
C MET A 300 15.76 8.81 -0.09
N SER A 301 15.06 8.74 1.04
CA SER A 301 13.77 9.39 1.23
C SER A 301 13.75 10.26 2.48
N HIS A 302 12.93 11.28 2.48
CA HIS A 302 12.67 12.15 3.61
C HIS A 302 11.21 12.62 3.60
N ALA A 303 10.56 12.61 4.77
CA ALA A 303 9.22 13.16 4.95
C ALA A 303 9.16 14.01 6.21
N SER A 304 8.38 15.07 6.16
CA SER A 304 8.11 15.97 7.27
C SER A 304 6.62 16.26 7.36
N VAL A 305 6.08 16.26 8.57
CA VAL A 305 4.70 16.63 8.89
C VAL A 305 4.69 17.37 10.20
N ASP A 306 4.28 18.65 10.18
CA ASP A 306 3.94 19.40 11.38
C ASP A 306 2.42 19.56 11.41
N GLN A 307 1.78 19.19 12.51
CA GLN A 307 0.33 19.17 12.69
C GLN A 307 -0.03 19.92 13.96
N LEU A 308 -0.89 20.91 13.84
CA LEU A 308 -1.48 21.65 14.94
C LEU A 308 -2.97 21.35 15.03
N ASP A 309 -3.41 20.77 16.13
CA ASP A 309 -4.82 20.54 16.43
C ASP A 309 -5.26 21.51 17.53
N SER A 310 -6.41 22.10 17.35
CA SER A 310 -7.05 23.01 18.31
C SER A 310 -8.48 22.56 18.56
N PHE A 311 -8.83 22.29 19.80
CA PHE A 311 -10.15 21.82 20.22
C PHE A 311 -10.73 22.73 21.29
N ASP A 312 -11.84 23.41 20.99
CA ASP A 312 -12.64 24.14 21.94
C ASP A 312 -13.70 23.19 22.51
N ILE A 313 -13.58 22.85 23.77
CA ILE A 313 -14.38 21.84 24.45
C ILE A 313 -15.26 22.53 25.47
N PHE A 314 -16.59 22.45 25.30
CA PHE A 314 -17.57 22.86 26.26
C PHE A 314 -18.20 21.64 26.96
N THR A 315 -18.34 21.71 28.28
CA THR A 315 -19.04 20.71 29.09
C THR A 315 -20.03 21.41 30.01
N ALA A 316 -21.32 21.02 29.92
CA ALA A 316 -22.35 21.60 30.73
C ALA A 316 -22.11 21.37 32.25
N PRO A 317 -22.50 22.32 33.15
CA PRO A 317 -23.31 23.49 32.85
C PRO A 317 -22.51 24.69 32.30
N ALA A 318 -21.19 24.81 32.54
CA ALA A 318 -20.46 26.03 32.18
C ALA A 318 -18.93 25.85 32.02
N SER A 319 -18.43 24.63 31.95
CA SER A 319 -16.95 24.41 31.79
C SER A 319 -16.52 24.52 30.33
N ARG A 320 -15.51 25.32 30.07
CA ARG A 320 -14.88 25.45 28.75
C ARG A 320 -13.38 25.27 28.84
N THR A 321 -12.81 24.50 27.91
CA THR A 321 -11.37 24.23 27.84
C THR A 321 -10.90 24.28 26.38
N LEU A 322 -9.88 25.10 26.13
CA LEU A 322 -9.15 25.04 24.89
C LEU A 322 -8.04 23.98 25.06
N ARG A 323 -8.02 23.00 24.17
CA ARG A 323 -6.96 22.01 24.08
C ARG A 323 -6.21 22.18 22.78
N THR A 324 -4.90 22.32 22.86
CA THR A 324 -4.03 22.34 21.68
C THR A 324 -3.12 21.10 21.70
N GLN A 325 -2.88 20.56 20.50
CA GLN A 325 -1.95 19.47 20.28
C GLN A 325 -1.03 19.87 19.15
N ASP A 326 0.26 19.98 19.45
CA ASP A 326 1.31 20.24 18.48
C ASP A 326 2.11 18.94 18.27
N ARG A 327 2.13 18.44 17.03
CA ARG A 327 2.85 17.24 16.66
C ARG A 327 3.79 17.55 15.51
N SER A 328 5.06 17.26 15.69
CA SER A 328 6.06 17.27 14.62
C SER A 328 6.56 15.85 14.36
N THR A 329 6.64 15.46 13.11
CA THR A 329 7.17 14.17 12.70
C THR A 329 8.12 14.35 11.52
N ARG A 330 9.33 13.80 11.63
CA ARG A 330 10.31 13.69 10.56
C ARG A 330 10.72 12.24 10.41
N SER A 331 10.78 11.75 9.19
CA SER A 331 11.19 10.37 8.92
C SER A 331 12.01 10.30 7.63
N GLY A 332 12.78 9.23 7.49
CA GLY A 332 13.54 9.02 6.26
C GLY A 332 14.24 7.67 6.24
N GLU A 333 14.69 7.32 5.04
CA GLU A 333 15.40 6.08 4.76
C GLU A 333 16.60 6.36 3.86
N ARG A 334 17.66 5.58 4.05
CA ARG A 334 18.84 5.53 3.19
C ARG A 334 19.18 4.07 2.97
N ILE A 335 19.15 3.62 1.72
CA ILE A 335 19.31 2.21 1.37
C ILE A 335 20.35 2.09 0.27
N GLY A 336 21.27 1.14 0.43
CA GLY A 336 22.18 0.69 -0.59
C GLY A 336 22.05 -0.82 -0.75
N ARG A 337 21.93 -1.31 -1.99
CA ARG A 337 21.76 -2.72 -2.31
C ARG A 337 22.65 -3.11 -3.48
N MET A 338 23.30 -4.26 -3.37
CA MET A 338 24.00 -4.93 -4.45
C MET A 338 23.30 -6.26 -4.74
N GLN A 339 23.12 -6.55 -6.01
CA GLN A 339 22.52 -7.79 -6.51
C GLN A 339 23.41 -8.36 -7.60
N VAL A 340 23.68 -9.65 -7.53
CA VAL A 340 24.42 -10.40 -8.53
C VAL A 340 23.54 -11.55 -8.99
N LYS A 341 23.30 -11.62 -10.31
CA LYS A 341 22.58 -12.72 -10.96
C LYS A 341 23.53 -13.45 -11.87
N TRP A 342 23.60 -14.76 -11.70
CA TRP A 342 24.51 -15.62 -12.45
C TRP A 342 23.77 -16.83 -13.03
N ASN A 343 23.72 -16.91 -14.35
CA ASN A 343 23.25 -18.10 -15.07
C ASN A 343 24.37 -19.14 -15.06
N ALA A 344 24.52 -19.85 -13.93
CA ALA A 344 25.63 -20.77 -13.68
C ALA A 344 25.60 -21.96 -14.65
N THR A 345 24.40 -22.46 -14.97
CA THR A 345 24.19 -23.50 -16.00
C THR A 345 22.82 -23.25 -16.68
N PRO A 346 22.50 -23.94 -17.78
CA PRO A 346 21.13 -23.86 -18.35
C PRO A 346 20.01 -24.26 -17.39
N ALA A 347 20.33 -25.00 -16.33
CA ALA A 347 19.36 -25.46 -15.33
C ALA A 347 19.34 -24.61 -14.06
N HIS A 348 20.39 -23.85 -13.77
CA HIS A 348 20.55 -23.11 -12.51
C HIS A 348 20.84 -21.64 -12.76
N THR A 349 19.96 -20.78 -12.21
CA THR A 349 20.22 -19.35 -12.09
C THR A 349 20.37 -19.00 -10.61
N LEU A 350 21.59 -18.57 -10.25
CA LEU A 350 21.92 -18.15 -8.89
C LEU A 350 21.75 -16.64 -8.77
N GLU A 351 21.14 -16.20 -7.68
CA GLU A 351 21.06 -14.80 -7.31
C GLU A 351 21.54 -14.63 -5.87
N PHE A 352 22.47 -13.71 -5.65
CA PHE A 352 22.98 -13.38 -4.32
C PHE A 352 23.24 -11.89 -4.21
N GLY A 353 23.21 -11.39 -2.99
CA GLY A 353 23.43 -9.97 -2.77
C GLY A 353 23.33 -9.57 -1.31
N GLY A 354 23.41 -8.27 -1.12
CA GLY A 354 23.28 -7.66 0.19
C GLY A 354 22.64 -6.28 0.15
N GLU A 355 22.00 -5.92 1.23
CA GLU A 355 21.36 -4.62 1.46
C GLU A 355 21.82 -4.07 2.80
N GLY A 356 22.17 -2.78 2.83
CA GLY A 356 22.35 -1.98 4.03
C GLY A 356 21.32 -0.87 4.06
N ALA A 357 20.66 -0.68 5.20
CA ALA A 357 19.64 0.35 5.36
C ALA A 357 19.79 1.10 6.69
N PHE A 358 19.61 2.41 6.64
CA PHE A 358 19.44 3.27 7.78
C PHE A 358 18.08 3.95 7.69
N ASN A 359 17.23 3.75 8.70
CA ASN A 359 15.89 4.29 8.80
C ASN A 359 15.77 5.11 10.08
N PHE A 360 15.00 6.19 10.05
CA PHE A 360 14.71 6.95 11.26
C PHE A 360 13.31 7.54 11.25
N ARG A 361 12.77 7.75 12.44
CA ARG A 361 11.58 8.54 12.73
C ARG A 361 11.81 9.35 13.99
N ASP A 362 11.62 10.65 13.90
CA ASP A 362 11.67 11.61 14.97
C ASP A 362 10.26 12.17 15.17
N THR A 363 9.71 12.07 16.37
CA THR A 363 8.34 12.53 16.69
C THR A 363 8.36 13.30 17.99
N SER A 364 7.74 14.47 17.98
CA SER A 364 7.42 15.23 19.19
C SER A 364 5.91 15.48 19.26
N LEU A 365 5.34 15.41 20.46
CA LEU A 365 3.93 15.62 20.74
C LEU A 365 3.77 16.45 22.00
N ASP A 366 3.23 17.63 21.89
CA ASP A 366 2.90 18.49 23.02
C ASP A 366 1.38 18.72 23.10
N ILE A 367 0.80 18.51 24.28
CA ILE A 367 -0.63 18.70 24.52
C ILE A 367 -0.81 19.67 25.68
N ILE A 368 -1.54 20.74 25.42
CA ILE A 368 -1.84 21.77 26.42
C ILE A 368 -3.35 21.88 26.59
N ASN A 369 -3.81 21.83 27.83
CA ASN A 369 -5.18 22.16 28.23
C ASN A 369 -5.19 23.54 28.90
N GLN A 370 -6.05 24.43 28.40
CA GLN A 370 -6.26 25.75 28.97
C GLN A 370 -7.74 25.93 29.35
N PRO A 371 -8.11 25.72 30.62
CA PRO A 371 -9.47 26.05 31.09
C PRO A 371 -9.75 27.54 30.91
N GLN A 372 -10.99 27.90 30.62
CA GLN A 372 -11.40 29.29 30.51
C GLN A 372 -11.15 30.03 31.82
N GLY A 373 -10.39 31.12 31.77
CA GLY A 373 -9.98 31.87 32.97
C GLY A 373 -8.91 31.18 33.84
N GLY A 374 -8.41 30.01 33.42
CA GLY A 374 -7.38 29.25 34.13
C GLY A 374 -6.02 29.29 33.45
N VAL A 375 -5.04 28.68 34.11
CA VAL A 375 -3.66 28.56 33.62
C VAL A 375 -3.59 27.39 32.62
N ALA A 376 -2.79 27.55 31.55
CA ALA A 376 -2.46 26.50 30.63
C ALA A 376 -1.64 25.39 31.33
N VAL A 377 -2.08 24.14 31.18
CA VAL A 377 -1.43 22.98 31.79
C VAL A 377 -1.06 21.98 30.71
N ARG A 378 0.22 21.56 30.69
CA ARG A 378 0.69 20.51 29.80
C ARG A 378 0.17 19.14 30.27
N VAL A 379 -0.33 18.34 29.34
CA VAL A 379 -0.76 16.96 29.62
C VAL A 379 0.45 16.04 29.56
N PRO A 380 0.80 15.35 30.66
CA PRO A 380 1.92 14.43 30.64
C PRO A 380 1.60 13.20 29.78
N LEU A 381 2.52 12.85 28.89
CA LEU A 381 2.50 11.63 28.09
C LEU A 381 3.73 10.80 28.42
N ALA A 382 3.58 9.47 28.45
CA ALA A 382 4.68 8.58 28.79
C ALA A 382 5.81 8.59 27.74
N VAL A 383 5.48 8.81 26.47
CA VAL A 383 6.44 8.92 25.36
C VAL A 383 5.94 10.02 24.40
N ALA A 384 6.15 11.27 24.80
CA ALA A 384 5.80 12.44 23.99
C ALA A 384 6.85 12.72 22.90
N ASN A 385 8.13 12.50 23.25
CA ASN A 385 9.27 12.71 22.36
C ASN A 385 10.00 11.39 22.15
N ALA A 386 10.09 10.94 20.91
CA ALA A 386 10.77 9.71 20.55
C ALA A 386 11.52 9.87 19.24
N ARG A 387 12.79 9.51 19.23
CA ARG A 387 13.57 9.26 18.03
C ARG A 387 13.89 7.79 17.95
N VAL A 388 13.41 7.14 16.90
CA VAL A 388 13.64 5.73 16.60
C VAL A 388 14.52 5.63 15.37
N GLU A 389 15.62 4.90 15.51
CA GLU A 389 16.57 4.65 14.42
C GLU A 389 16.76 3.14 14.25
N GLU A 390 16.94 2.70 13.02
CA GLU A 390 17.28 1.33 12.70
C GLU A 390 18.47 1.28 11.76
N LEU A 391 19.47 0.51 12.15
CA LEU A 391 20.53 0.08 11.25
C LEU A 391 20.30 -1.40 10.93
N ARG A 392 20.09 -1.69 9.64
CA ARG A 392 19.76 -3.04 9.15
C ARG A 392 20.74 -3.47 8.07
N GLY A 393 21.16 -4.72 8.13
CA GLY A 393 21.90 -5.41 7.09
C GLY A 393 21.19 -6.70 6.70
N GLU A 394 21.10 -7.00 5.43
CA GLU A 394 20.55 -8.26 4.92
C GLU A 394 21.49 -8.82 3.85
N VAL A 395 21.76 -10.12 3.92
CA VAL A 395 22.42 -10.86 2.84
C VAL A 395 21.51 -12.00 2.39
N TYR A 396 21.52 -12.33 1.12
CA TYR A 396 20.67 -13.38 0.59
C TYR A 396 21.36 -14.20 -0.52
N ALA A 397 20.89 -15.44 -0.65
CA ALA A 397 21.27 -16.33 -1.74
C ALA A 397 20.03 -17.14 -2.17
N ASN A 398 19.79 -17.18 -3.47
CA ASN A 398 18.68 -17.89 -4.11
C ASN A 398 19.20 -18.74 -5.25
N ASP A 399 18.60 -19.91 -5.46
CA ASP A 399 18.77 -20.75 -6.64
C ASP A 399 17.42 -20.98 -7.31
N ILE A 400 17.35 -20.68 -8.59
CA ILE A 400 16.22 -21.04 -9.45
C ILE A 400 16.66 -22.24 -10.29
N TRP A 401 16.21 -23.43 -9.91
CA TRP A 401 16.54 -24.69 -10.53
C TRP A 401 15.42 -25.18 -11.44
N THR A 402 15.70 -25.29 -12.73
CA THR A 402 14.83 -25.96 -13.70
C THR A 402 15.09 -27.47 -13.63
N VAL A 403 14.37 -28.16 -12.73
CA VAL A 403 14.52 -29.61 -12.47
C VAL A 403 14.15 -30.41 -13.71
N THR A 404 13.05 -30.04 -14.37
CA THR A 404 12.59 -30.58 -15.65
C THR A 404 11.90 -29.46 -16.45
N PRO A 405 11.60 -29.63 -17.74
CA PRO A 405 10.81 -28.65 -18.49
C PRO A 405 9.44 -28.33 -17.88
N LYS A 406 8.94 -29.17 -16.96
CA LYS A 406 7.64 -28.97 -16.29
C LYS A 406 7.75 -28.60 -14.81
N LEU A 407 8.91 -28.75 -14.19
CA LEU A 407 9.11 -28.52 -12.76
C LEU A 407 10.27 -27.57 -12.54
N SER A 408 10.02 -26.44 -11.90
CA SER A 408 11.07 -25.57 -11.37
C SER A 408 10.95 -25.49 -9.84
N LEU A 409 12.09 -25.32 -9.22
CA LEU A 409 12.25 -25.11 -7.79
C LEU A 409 13.05 -23.83 -7.57
N GLU A 410 12.44 -22.85 -6.93
CA GLU A 410 13.14 -21.67 -6.41
C GLU A 410 13.35 -21.88 -4.92
N SER A 411 14.58 -21.81 -4.45
CA SER A 411 14.90 -21.96 -3.03
C SER A 411 15.95 -20.94 -2.63
N GLY A 412 15.83 -20.42 -1.42
CA GLY A 412 16.76 -19.43 -0.94
C GLY A 412 16.63 -19.14 0.54
N VAL A 413 17.55 -18.32 1.01
CA VAL A 413 17.55 -17.81 2.38
C VAL A 413 18.01 -16.36 2.38
N ASN A 414 17.27 -15.53 3.12
CA ASN A 414 17.72 -14.20 3.49
C ASN A 414 18.12 -14.24 4.96
N PHE A 415 19.26 -13.67 5.30
CA PHE A 415 19.72 -13.49 6.67
C PHE A 415 19.78 -12.00 6.98
N GLU A 416 18.95 -11.57 7.94
CA GLU A 416 18.82 -10.18 8.35
C GLU A 416 19.38 -9.99 9.75
N VAL A 417 20.13 -8.91 9.94
CA VAL A 417 20.52 -8.37 11.24
C VAL A 417 20.05 -6.94 11.32
N SER A 418 19.43 -6.57 12.44
CA SER A 418 19.01 -5.18 12.66
C SER A 418 19.23 -4.77 14.10
N ARG A 419 19.50 -3.47 14.28
CA ARG A 419 19.58 -2.81 15.57
C ARG A 419 18.65 -1.62 15.54
N ILE A 420 17.70 -1.60 16.47
CA ILE A 420 16.75 -0.51 16.69
C ILE A 420 17.12 0.21 17.96
N THR A 421 17.31 1.52 17.89
CA THR A 421 17.61 2.40 19.02
C THR A 421 16.49 3.42 19.14
N GLN A 422 15.88 3.49 20.32
CA GLN A 422 14.96 4.56 20.69
C GLN A 422 15.65 5.49 21.67
N THR A 423 15.48 6.80 21.49
CA THR A 423 15.92 7.87 22.40
C THR A 423 14.81 8.89 22.59
N GLY A 424 14.94 9.80 23.54
CA GLY A 424 13.94 10.80 23.91
C GLY A 424 13.44 10.58 25.31
N ASP A 425 12.12 10.57 25.53
CA ASP A 425 11.53 10.37 26.87
C ASP A 425 11.80 8.97 27.43
N GLN A 426 12.00 8.00 26.56
CA GLN A 426 12.48 6.66 26.89
C GLN A 426 13.67 6.31 26.00
N SER A 427 14.61 5.55 26.57
CA SER A 427 15.80 5.08 25.86
C SER A 427 15.86 3.56 25.89
N LYS A 428 15.96 2.93 24.72
CA LYS A 428 16.07 1.50 24.58
C LYS A 428 16.80 1.11 23.29
N GLU A 429 17.66 0.10 23.40
CA GLU A 429 18.31 -0.52 22.24
C GLU A 429 17.94 -1.99 22.16
N ARG A 430 17.68 -2.48 20.95
CA ARG A 430 17.36 -3.88 20.67
C ARG A 430 18.01 -4.32 19.38
N SER A 431 18.53 -5.53 19.39
CA SER A 431 19.13 -6.17 18.23
C SER A 431 18.36 -7.43 17.87
N PHE A 432 18.18 -7.65 16.58
CA PHE A 432 17.48 -8.79 16.03
C PHE A 432 18.31 -9.46 14.95
N ASN A 433 18.16 -10.76 14.84
CA ASN A 433 18.72 -11.54 13.74
C ASN A 433 17.72 -12.61 13.31
N TYR A 434 17.54 -12.74 12.00
CA TYR A 434 16.54 -13.64 11.44
C TYR A 434 17.05 -14.32 10.19
N ALA A 435 16.87 -15.65 10.12
CA ALA A 435 16.93 -16.38 8.88
C ALA A 435 15.52 -16.51 8.30
N LYS A 436 15.36 -16.13 7.03
CA LYS A 436 14.08 -16.13 6.28
C LYS A 436 14.20 -17.10 5.08
N PRO A 437 14.16 -18.43 5.31
CA PRO A 437 14.17 -19.41 4.24
C PRO A 437 12.87 -19.39 3.45
N HIS A 438 12.95 -19.66 2.15
CA HIS A 438 11.80 -19.83 1.29
C HIS A 438 12.04 -20.90 0.23
N VAL A 439 10.96 -21.57 -0.17
CA VAL A 439 10.95 -22.55 -1.25
C VAL A 439 9.65 -22.37 -2.03
N THR A 440 9.78 -22.28 -3.36
CA THR A 440 8.65 -22.27 -4.28
C THR A 440 8.83 -23.37 -5.31
N ALA A 441 7.93 -24.34 -5.32
CA ALA A 441 7.85 -25.37 -6.35
C ALA A 441 6.75 -25.00 -7.35
N THR A 442 7.09 -24.92 -8.64
CA THR A 442 6.13 -24.64 -9.72
C THR A 442 6.12 -25.80 -10.68
N TYR A 443 4.92 -26.38 -10.88
CA TYR A 443 4.69 -27.52 -11.75
C TYR A 443 3.70 -27.21 -12.84
N ALA A 444 4.12 -27.31 -14.12
CA ALA A 444 3.26 -27.22 -15.30
C ALA A 444 2.52 -28.55 -15.47
N ALA A 445 1.35 -28.72 -14.82
CA ALA A 445 0.56 -29.94 -14.86
C ALA A 445 -0.05 -30.20 -16.25
N GLY A 446 -0.05 -29.20 -17.14
CA GLY A 446 -0.47 -29.26 -18.52
C GLY A 446 -0.23 -27.94 -19.23
N PRO A 447 -0.53 -27.87 -20.54
CA PRO A 447 -0.25 -26.66 -21.33
C PRO A 447 -0.93 -25.37 -20.82
N ARG A 448 -1.96 -25.53 -19.99
CA ARG A 448 -2.79 -24.41 -19.47
C ARG A 448 -3.03 -24.51 -17.97
N THR A 449 -2.34 -25.38 -17.27
CA THR A 449 -2.53 -25.58 -15.82
C THR A 449 -1.19 -25.55 -15.11
N THR A 450 -1.07 -24.64 -14.17
CA THR A 450 0.11 -24.51 -13.31
C THR A 450 -0.28 -24.73 -11.86
N VAL A 451 0.48 -25.54 -11.16
CA VAL A 451 0.34 -25.77 -9.70
C VAL A 451 1.58 -25.20 -9.03
N ARG A 452 1.38 -24.45 -7.96
CA ARG A 452 2.48 -23.83 -7.20
C ARG A 452 2.32 -24.09 -5.72
N LEU A 453 3.40 -24.50 -5.09
CA LEU A 453 3.53 -24.62 -3.63
C LEU A 453 4.59 -23.61 -3.15
N VAL A 454 4.22 -22.76 -2.21
CA VAL A 454 5.10 -21.79 -1.56
C VAL A 454 5.20 -22.13 -0.08
N LEU A 455 6.41 -22.27 0.42
CA LEU A 455 6.73 -22.41 1.84
C LEU A 455 7.76 -21.34 2.18
N GLN A 456 7.47 -20.47 3.15
CA GLN A 456 8.39 -19.40 3.51
C GLN A 456 8.28 -19.00 4.97
N ARG A 457 9.37 -18.51 5.53
CA ARG A 457 9.39 -17.81 6.80
C ARG A 457 9.44 -16.30 6.54
N ASP A 458 8.44 -15.60 6.98
CA ASP A 458 8.32 -14.13 6.89
C ASP A 458 8.56 -13.49 8.24
N VAL A 459 9.16 -12.30 8.25
CA VAL A 459 9.39 -11.47 9.44
C VAL A 459 8.87 -10.06 9.14
N ALA A 460 7.87 -9.63 9.88
CA ALA A 460 7.28 -8.31 9.71
C ALA A 460 8.26 -7.22 10.17
N GLN A 461 8.18 -6.06 9.58
CA GLN A 461 8.90 -4.88 10.06
C GLN A 461 8.08 -4.14 11.12
N LEU A 462 8.77 -3.58 12.11
CA LEU A 462 8.13 -2.76 13.14
C LEU A 462 7.78 -1.38 12.57
N ASP A 463 6.60 -0.87 12.91
CA ASP A 463 6.23 0.52 12.61
C ASP A 463 6.82 1.45 13.68
N PHE A 464 7.65 2.40 13.27
CA PHE A 464 8.27 3.35 14.22
C PHE A 464 7.25 4.29 14.88
N ALA A 465 6.05 4.47 14.30
CA ALA A 465 5.00 5.24 14.94
C ALA A 465 4.50 4.61 16.25
N GLU A 466 4.62 3.28 16.37
CA GLU A 466 4.15 2.52 17.54
C GLU A 466 5.06 2.66 18.78
N PHE A 467 6.24 3.24 18.58
CA PHE A 467 7.18 3.55 19.66
C PHE A 467 6.86 4.88 20.36
N SER A 468 5.99 5.72 19.81
CA SER A 468 5.55 6.99 20.37
C SER A 468 4.07 6.97 20.73
N SER A 469 3.69 7.79 21.72
CA SER A 469 2.28 7.90 22.10
C SER A 469 1.47 8.65 21.04
N ALA A 470 0.20 8.22 20.85
CA ALA A 470 -0.77 8.85 19.98
C ALA A 470 -2.08 9.12 20.71
N VAL A 471 -2.70 10.26 20.45
CA VAL A 471 -3.97 10.66 21.05
C VAL A 471 -4.95 11.06 19.98
N ASP A 472 -6.14 10.44 19.99
CA ASP A 472 -7.28 10.78 19.13
C ASP A 472 -8.40 11.34 20.01
N PHE A 473 -8.56 12.66 20.01
CA PHE A 473 -9.58 13.33 20.84
C PHE A 473 -10.99 13.10 20.36
N LEU A 474 -11.19 12.97 19.06
CA LEU A 474 -12.53 12.79 18.49
C LEU A 474 -13.12 11.43 18.85
N ASN A 475 -12.26 10.42 18.99
CA ASN A 475 -12.65 9.08 19.40
C ASN A 475 -12.31 8.77 20.87
N THR A 476 -11.81 9.75 21.64
CA THR A 476 -11.44 9.59 23.06
C THR A 476 -10.52 8.39 23.29
N SER A 477 -9.50 8.26 22.43
CA SER A 477 -8.56 7.13 22.44
C SER A 477 -7.14 7.61 22.64
N THR A 478 -6.42 6.94 23.53
CA THR A 478 -4.98 7.13 23.72
C THR A 478 -4.29 5.78 23.55
N ILE A 479 -3.27 5.76 22.70
CA ILE A 479 -2.39 4.61 22.51
C ILE A 479 -1.00 5.02 23.00
N GLN A 480 -0.44 4.25 23.91
CA GLN A 480 0.89 4.51 24.46
C GLN A 480 1.96 3.93 23.54
N GLY A 481 3.08 4.62 23.40
CA GLY A 481 4.27 4.09 22.75
C GLY A 481 4.85 2.88 23.48
N ASN A 482 5.27 1.86 22.75
CA ASN A 482 5.82 0.63 23.32
C ASN A 482 7.24 0.35 22.79
N PRO A 483 8.29 0.56 23.59
CA PRO A 483 9.66 0.25 23.20
C PRO A 483 9.98 -1.25 23.19
N ASP A 484 9.05 -2.11 23.67
CA ASP A 484 9.24 -3.55 23.79
C ASP A 484 8.72 -4.37 22.59
N LEU A 485 8.26 -3.69 21.54
CA LEU A 485 7.81 -4.32 20.31
C LEU A 485 8.87 -5.24 19.70
N VAL A 486 8.46 -6.43 19.26
CA VAL A 486 9.28 -7.35 18.45
C VAL A 486 8.62 -7.60 17.10
N PRO A 487 9.38 -7.87 16.02
CA PRO A 487 8.82 -8.27 14.75
C PRO A 487 7.97 -9.54 14.84
N GLU A 488 6.74 -9.47 14.31
CA GLU A 488 5.90 -10.66 14.11
C GLU A 488 6.60 -11.60 13.11
N ARG A 489 6.57 -12.90 13.37
CA ARG A 489 7.17 -13.93 12.53
C ARG A 489 6.13 -14.94 12.10
N ALA A 490 6.16 -15.34 10.85
CA ALA A 490 5.21 -16.31 10.34
C ALA A 490 5.86 -17.37 9.44
N TRP A 491 5.54 -18.63 9.68
CA TRP A 491 5.69 -19.68 8.69
C TRP A 491 4.44 -19.70 7.83
N LYS A 492 4.60 -19.43 6.56
CA LYS A 492 3.52 -19.36 5.57
C LYS A 492 3.61 -20.51 4.60
N SER A 493 2.47 -21.16 4.37
CA SER A 493 2.31 -22.17 3.34
C SER A 493 1.15 -21.83 2.42
N ARG A 494 1.35 -21.94 1.10
CA ARG A 494 0.33 -21.63 0.09
C ARG A 494 0.42 -22.63 -1.05
N LEU A 495 -0.72 -23.27 -1.36
CA LEU A 495 -0.92 -24.07 -2.55
C LEU A 495 -1.83 -23.29 -3.51
N GLU A 496 -1.39 -23.10 -4.74
CA GLU A 496 -2.13 -22.38 -5.77
C GLU A 496 -2.25 -23.23 -7.04
N VAL A 497 -3.43 -23.24 -7.64
CA VAL A 497 -3.72 -23.86 -8.93
C VAL A 497 -4.26 -22.80 -9.86
N GLU A 498 -3.54 -22.53 -10.94
CA GLU A 498 -3.97 -21.64 -12.03
C GLU A 498 -4.35 -22.48 -13.24
N ARG A 499 -5.51 -22.19 -13.83
CA ARG A 499 -5.94 -22.78 -15.08
C ARG A 499 -6.39 -21.68 -16.07
N ARG A 500 -5.79 -21.68 -17.24
CA ARG A 500 -6.19 -20.84 -18.37
C ARG A 500 -7.03 -21.65 -19.34
N PHE A 501 -8.20 -21.17 -19.67
CA PHE A 501 -9.08 -21.85 -20.63
C PHE A 501 -8.79 -21.39 -22.06
N ASP A 502 -8.49 -20.10 -22.21
CA ASP A 502 -8.03 -19.45 -23.45
C ASP A 502 -7.24 -18.17 -23.13
N LYS A 503 -6.99 -17.32 -24.14
CA LYS A 503 -6.31 -16.03 -23.97
C LYS A 503 -7.11 -15.01 -23.14
N LYS A 504 -8.41 -15.23 -22.89
CA LYS A 504 -9.32 -14.29 -22.22
C LYS A 504 -9.92 -14.85 -20.93
N ALA A 505 -9.78 -16.14 -20.65
CA ALA A 505 -10.41 -16.80 -19.51
C ALA A 505 -9.36 -17.48 -18.61
N ALA A 506 -9.41 -17.24 -17.31
CA ALA A 506 -8.53 -17.84 -16.33
C ALA A 506 -9.26 -18.06 -15.00
N LEU A 507 -8.84 -19.08 -14.26
CA LEU A 507 -9.26 -19.38 -12.88
C LEU A 507 -8.02 -19.65 -12.06
N THR A 508 -7.90 -19.01 -10.91
CA THR A 508 -6.87 -19.27 -9.91
C THR A 508 -7.55 -19.59 -8.60
N LEU A 509 -7.20 -20.71 -8.01
CA LEU A 509 -7.62 -21.12 -6.67
C LEU A 509 -6.40 -21.27 -5.80
N ALA A 510 -6.44 -20.79 -4.57
CA ALA A 510 -5.38 -20.95 -3.61
C ALA A 510 -5.92 -21.31 -2.23
N ALA A 511 -5.18 -22.16 -1.51
CA ALA A 511 -5.37 -22.39 -0.09
C ALA A 511 -4.08 -22.05 0.65
N PHE A 512 -4.18 -21.51 1.86
CA PHE A 512 -3.03 -21.13 2.66
C PHE A 512 -3.24 -21.46 4.14
N ALA A 513 -2.13 -21.68 4.83
CA ALA A 513 -2.09 -21.88 6.28
C ALA A 513 -0.80 -21.25 6.83
N ASP A 514 -0.96 -20.36 7.79
CA ASP A 514 0.13 -19.63 8.43
C ASP A 514 0.17 -19.95 9.92
N ARG A 515 1.37 -20.18 10.44
CA ARG A 515 1.66 -20.23 11.87
C ARG A 515 2.41 -18.99 12.25
N VAL A 516 1.77 -18.13 13.06
CA VAL A 516 2.28 -16.81 13.42
C VAL A 516 2.82 -16.87 14.86
N GLU A 517 4.00 -16.33 15.07
CA GLU A 517 4.63 -16.10 16.37
C GLU A 517 4.71 -14.61 16.63
N ASP A 518 4.55 -14.23 17.90
CA ASP A 518 4.56 -12.83 18.33
C ASP A 518 3.52 -11.99 17.57
N VAL A 519 2.27 -12.52 17.50
CA VAL A 519 1.15 -11.84 16.81
C VAL A 519 1.07 -10.38 17.23
N HIS A 520 1.18 -9.49 16.28
CA HIS A 520 1.10 -8.05 16.50
C HIS A 520 -0.34 -7.61 16.73
N ASP A 521 -0.63 -7.05 17.91
CA ASP A 521 -1.97 -6.66 18.34
C ASP A 521 -1.87 -5.60 19.46
N LEU A 522 -2.99 -5.26 20.09
CA LEU A 522 -3.03 -4.37 21.24
C LEU A 522 -2.76 -5.13 22.54
N VAL A 523 -1.93 -4.52 23.38
CA VAL A 523 -1.56 -4.96 24.74
C VAL A 523 -1.77 -3.83 25.72
N VAL A 524 -1.59 -4.11 27.01
CA VAL A 524 -1.65 -3.10 28.07
C VAL A 524 -0.24 -2.78 28.55
N VAL A 525 0.20 -1.53 28.38
CA VAL A 525 1.46 -1.00 28.86
C VAL A 525 1.18 0.20 29.77
N GLY A 526 1.69 0.20 31.00
CA GLY A 526 1.44 1.31 31.93
C GLY A 526 -0.05 1.58 32.22
N GLY A 527 -0.92 0.58 32.05
CA GLY A 527 -2.36 0.72 32.24
C GLY A 527 -3.16 1.24 31.03
N LEU A 528 -2.50 1.61 29.95
CA LEU A 528 -3.07 2.08 28.68
C LEU A 528 -2.91 1.05 27.57
N ASP A 529 -3.75 1.15 26.54
CA ASP A 529 -3.58 0.37 25.31
C ASP A 529 -2.29 0.80 24.58
N ALA A 530 -1.56 -0.17 24.07
CA ALA A 530 -0.34 0.03 23.27
C ALA A 530 -0.27 -1.06 22.19
N TYR A 531 0.44 -0.79 21.11
CA TYR A 531 0.81 -1.87 20.19
C TYR A 531 1.81 -2.80 20.84
N GLY A 532 1.67 -4.12 20.61
CA GLY A 532 2.52 -5.11 21.24
C GLY A 532 2.38 -6.48 20.61
N ASN A 533 2.91 -7.49 21.28
CA ASN A 533 2.92 -8.87 20.79
C ASN A 533 2.16 -9.76 21.77
N ILE A 534 1.18 -10.52 21.28
CA ILE A 534 0.25 -11.31 22.11
C ILE A 534 0.44 -12.84 22.01
N GLY A 535 1.61 -13.29 21.54
CA GLY A 535 1.94 -14.72 21.52
C GLY A 535 1.73 -15.37 20.18
N LYS A 536 1.25 -16.65 20.17
CA LYS A 536 1.15 -17.47 18.95
C LYS A 536 -0.26 -17.48 18.39
N GLY A 537 -0.37 -17.39 17.07
CA GLY A 537 -1.64 -17.46 16.35
C GLY A 537 -1.56 -18.32 15.09
N THR A 538 -2.72 -18.51 14.47
CA THR A 538 -2.86 -19.21 13.19
C THR A 538 -3.75 -18.43 12.24
N ARG A 539 -3.46 -18.52 10.94
CA ARG A 539 -4.31 -18.04 9.86
C ARG A 539 -4.47 -19.14 8.84
N ILE A 540 -5.70 -19.47 8.47
CA ILE A 540 -6.02 -20.50 7.48
C ILE A 540 -7.08 -19.91 6.55
N GLY A 541 -6.93 -20.13 5.24
CA GLY A 541 -7.91 -19.59 4.30
C GLY A 541 -7.77 -20.11 2.88
N ALA A 542 -8.66 -19.59 2.03
CA ALA A 542 -8.70 -19.86 0.61
C ALA A 542 -9.00 -18.59 -0.17
N GLU A 543 -8.43 -18.50 -1.37
CA GLU A 543 -8.67 -17.43 -2.34
C GLU A 543 -9.14 -18.01 -3.66
N ALA A 544 -10.01 -17.30 -4.35
CA ALA A 544 -10.43 -17.60 -5.70
C ALA A 544 -10.39 -16.35 -6.56
N ARG A 545 -9.85 -16.45 -7.78
CA ARG A 545 -9.86 -15.40 -8.80
C ARG A 545 -10.28 -15.99 -10.13
N ALA A 546 -11.19 -15.30 -10.83
CA ALA A 546 -11.64 -15.73 -12.13
C ALA A 546 -11.79 -14.54 -13.09
N THR A 547 -11.45 -14.76 -14.36
CA THR A 547 -11.78 -13.89 -15.48
C THR A 547 -12.63 -14.70 -16.45
N ILE A 548 -13.86 -14.26 -16.70
CA ILE A 548 -14.88 -15.00 -17.42
C ILE A 548 -15.42 -14.13 -18.56
N PRO A 549 -15.08 -14.41 -19.85
CA PRO A 549 -15.73 -13.80 -20.97
C PRO A 549 -17.20 -14.26 -21.08
N LEU A 550 -18.13 -13.32 -21.21
CA LEU A 550 -19.57 -13.61 -21.19
C LEU A 550 -20.19 -13.76 -22.60
N GLY A 551 -19.38 -13.80 -23.66
CA GLY A 551 -19.86 -13.96 -25.03
C GLY A 551 -20.68 -15.23 -25.24
N ARG A 552 -20.34 -16.32 -24.55
CA ARG A 552 -21.07 -17.61 -24.61
C ARG A 552 -22.45 -17.59 -23.96
N VAL A 553 -22.71 -16.63 -23.09
CA VAL A 553 -24.00 -16.45 -22.40
C VAL A 553 -24.83 -15.30 -23.01
N GLY A 554 -24.52 -14.90 -24.25
CA GLY A 554 -25.29 -13.90 -24.99
C GLY A 554 -24.90 -12.45 -24.72
N LEU A 555 -23.78 -12.18 -23.99
CA LEU A 555 -23.27 -10.85 -23.75
C LEU A 555 -21.92 -10.66 -24.48
N PRO A 556 -21.96 -10.31 -25.78
CA PRO A 556 -20.74 -10.15 -26.57
C PRO A 556 -19.88 -9.01 -26.00
N ASN A 557 -18.56 -9.19 -26.08
CA ASN A 557 -17.57 -8.22 -25.60
C ASN A 557 -17.70 -7.84 -24.12
N ALA A 558 -18.39 -8.70 -23.33
CA ALA A 558 -18.50 -8.56 -21.88
C ALA A 558 -17.55 -9.52 -21.17
N GLU A 559 -17.06 -9.05 -20.02
CA GLU A 559 -16.14 -9.77 -19.15
C GLU A 559 -16.57 -9.58 -17.70
N LEU A 560 -16.54 -10.66 -16.94
CA LEU A 560 -16.73 -10.67 -15.49
C LEU A 560 -15.42 -11.09 -14.82
N ARG A 561 -14.95 -10.30 -13.86
CA ARG A 561 -13.81 -10.63 -13.00
C ARG A 561 -14.28 -10.78 -11.58
N LEU A 562 -13.90 -11.86 -10.97
CA LEU A 562 -14.25 -12.23 -9.61
C LEU A 562 -12.96 -12.39 -8.80
N SER A 563 -12.92 -11.82 -7.61
CA SER A 563 -11.92 -12.09 -6.59
C SER A 563 -12.63 -12.33 -5.27
N GLY A 564 -12.26 -13.37 -4.55
CA GLY A 564 -12.82 -13.73 -3.27
C GLY A 564 -11.78 -14.29 -2.33
N LEU A 565 -11.90 -13.98 -1.05
CA LEU A 565 -11.11 -14.51 0.05
C LEU A 565 -12.04 -14.97 1.16
N TYR A 566 -11.71 -16.11 1.75
CA TYR A 566 -12.23 -16.56 3.03
C TYR A 566 -11.06 -17.00 3.91
N GLN A 567 -11.02 -16.53 5.16
CA GLN A 567 -9.97 -16.91 6.11
C GLN A 567 -10.50 -16.92 7.55
N GLN A 568 -9.80 -17.64 8.41
CA GLN A 568 -9.97 -17.61 9.85
C GLN A 568 -8.62 -17.31 10.50
N THR A 569 -8.60 -16.40 11.44
CA THR A 569 -7.46 -16.12 12.29
C THR A 569 -7.80 -16.47 13.74
N ARG A 570 -6.83 -17.00 14.49
CA ARG A 570 -7.03 -17.39 15.89
C ARG A 570 -5.80 -17.06 16.72
N VAL A 571 -6.03 -16.40 17.85
CA VAL A 571 -5.02 -16.08 18.85
C VAL A 571 -5.67 -16.14 20.23
N THR A 572 -4.88 -16.36 21.28
CA THR A 572 -5.37 -16.26 22.66
C THR A 572 -5.33 -14.83 23.11
N ASP A 573 -6.44 -14.30 23.59
CA ASP A 573 -6.55 -12.95 24.13
C ASP A 573 -5.77 -12.83 25.46
N PRO A 574 -4.88 -11.82 25.61
CA PRO A 574 -4.07 -11.70 26.82
C PRO A 574 -4.85 -11.24 28.06
N ILE A 575 -6.08 -10.70 27.89
CA ILE A 575 -6.90 -10.17 28.99
C ILE A 575 -7.91 -11.20 29.45
N THR A 576 -8.65 -11.84 28.52
CA THR A 576 -9.70 -12.79 28.88
C THR A 576 -9.22 -14.25 28.91
N GLY A 577 -8.09 -14.56 28.27
CA GLY A 577 -7.61 -15.94 28.07
C GLY A 577 -8.39 -16.74 27.00
N GLU A 578 -9.39 -16.16 26.39
CA GLU A 578 -10.22 -16.81 25.38
C GLU A 578 -9.58 -16.72 23.98
N ARG A 579 -10.02 -17.58 23.07
CA ARG A 579 -9.60 -17.54 21.67
C ARG A 579 -10.45 -16.54 20.88
N ARG A 580 -9.79 -15.69 20.12
CA ARG A 580 -10.41 -14.69 19.24
C ARG A 580 -9.70 -14.55 17.89
N SER A 581 -10.30 -13.80 16.99
CA SER A 581 -9.66 -13.34 15.74
C SER A 581 -8.53 -12.34 16.03
N PHE A 582 -7.65 -12.14 15.04
CA PHE A 582 -6.66 -11.05 15.09
C PHE A 582 -7.36 -9.71 14.99
N SER A 583 -7.00 -8.75 15.84
CA SER A 583 -7.42 -7.37 15.66
C SER A 583 -6.84 -6.78 14.39
N ILE A 584 -7.52 -5.75 13.88
CA ILE A 584 -6.98 -4.88 12.84
C ILE A 584 -6.82 -3.50 13.47
N PRO A 585 -5.61 -3.11 13.89
CA PRO A 585 -5.37 -1.79 14.43
C PRO A 585 -5.81 -0.69 13.47
N LEU A 586 -6.47 0.34 13.97
CA LEU A 586 -7.03 1.44 13.16
C LEU A 586 -6.00 2.10 12.23
N GLU A 587 -4.76 2.25 12.70
CA GLU A 587 -3.68 2.92 11.98
C GLU A 587 -3.12 2.11 10.79
N ARG A 588 -3.35 0.78 10.78
CA ARG A 588 -2.97 -0.11 9.67
C ARG A 588 -4.09 -0.31 8.64
N GLN A 589 -5.19 0.38 8.79
CA GLN A 589 -6.24 0.40 7.79
C GLN A 589 -5.79 1.28 6.63
N GLY A 590 -4.85 0.79 5.83
CA GLY A 590 -4.57 1.41 4.54
C GLY A 590 -5.89 1.54 3.79
N THR A 591 -6.30 2.76 3.47
CA THR A 591 -7.35 2.97 2.48
C THR A 591 -6.94 2.19 1.25
N PRO A 592 -7.82 1.38 0.64
CA PRO A 592 -7.53 0.78 -0.64
C PRO A 592 -7.16 1.94 -1.57
N SER A 593 -5.89 2.13 -1.84
CA SER A 593 -5.47 3.03 -2.89
C SER A 593 -6.21 2.55 -4.12
N GLY A 594 -6.94 3.35 -4.83
CA GLY A 594 -7.85 3.07 -5.93
C GLY A 594 -7.56 1.89 -6.87
N SER A 595 -6.76 0.93 -6.45
CA SER A 595 -6.52 -0.35 -7.10
C SER A 595 -7.72 -1.25 -6.84
N GLN A 596 -8.21 -1.90 -7.88
CA GLN A 596 -9.30 -2.86 -7.82
C GLN A 596 -8.85 -4.21 -7.21
N THR A 597 -7.99 -4.17 -6.20
CA THR A 597 -7.45 -5.36 -5.55
C THR A 597 -8.22 -5.69 -4.28
N LEU A 598 -8.31 -6.98 -4.00
CA LEU A 598 -8.95 -7.49 -2.79
C LEU A 598 -7.99 -7.37 -1.61
N ASN A 599 -8.01 -6.24 -0.90
CA ASN A 599 -7.27 -6.07 0.35
C ASN A 599 -8.18 -6.39 1.54
N ALA A 600 -8.09 -7.61 2.03
CA ALA A 600 -8.93 -8.07 3.13
C ALA A 600 -8.28 -7.89 4.52
N GLY A 601 -6.95 -7.73 4.60
CA GLY A 601 -6.25 -7.70 5.89
C GLY A 601 -6.57 -8.94 6.72
N ASN A 602 -7.01 -8.76 7.97
CA ASN A 602 -7.44 -9.85 8.86
C ASN A 602 -8.95 -10.12 8.83
N LYS A 603 -9.72 -9.55 7.89
CA LYS A 603 -11.16 -9.81 7.75
C LYS A 603 -11.44 -11.24 7.32
N ASP A 604 -12.46 -11.86 7.87
CA ASP A 604 -12.77 -13.27 7.63
C ASP A 604 -13.13 -13.56 6.18
N TRP A 605 -13.77 -12.63 5.49
CA TRP A 605 -14.05 -12.75 4.07
C TRP A 605 -14.09 -11.39 3.37
N ALA A 606 -13.81 -11.42 2.09
CA ALA A 606 -13.99 -10.27 1.19
C ALA A 606 -14.24 -10.76 -0.24
N TYR A 607 -15.00 -9.99 -1.00
CA TYR A 607 -15.16 -10.23 -2.43
C TYR A 607 -15.16 -8.93 -3.24
N LEU A 608 -14.73 -9.06 -4.49
CA LEU A 608 -14.73 -8.02 -5.51
C LEU A 608 -15.24 -8.61 -6.81
N VAL A 609 -16.26 -7.99 -7.39
CA VAL A 609 -16.87 -8.36 -8.67
C VAL A 609 -16.76 -7.16 -9.61
N ASN A 610 -16.06 -7.32 -10.72
CA ASN A 610 -15.94 -6.32 -11.77
C ASN A 610 -16.60 -6.83 -13.03
N PHE A 611 -17.57 -6.10 -13.52
CA PHE A 611 -18.21 -6.31 -14.83
C PHE A 611 -17.84 -5.20 -15.78
N ARG A 612 -17.55 -5.55 -17.03
CA ARG A 612 -17.35 -4.59 -18.12
C ARG A 612 -17.92 -5.14 -19.41
N GLN A 613 -18.60 -4.31 -20.19
CA GLN A 613 -19.00 -4.60 -21.55
C GLN A 613 -18.54 -3.48 -22.49
N ASN A 614 -17.81 -3.84 -23.53
CA ASN A 614 -17.46 -2.93 -24.61
C ASN A 614 -18.58 -2.93 -25.65
N LEU A 615 -18.91 -1.75 -26.15
CA LEU A 615 -19.94 -1.48 -27.17
C LEU A 615 -19.26 -0.86 -28.40
N PRO A 616 -18.60 -1.68 -29.25
CA PRO A 616 -17.77 -1.15 -30.33
C PRO A 616 -18.54 -0.25 -31.29
N GLY A 617 -19.82 -0.56 -31.60
CA GLY A 617 -20.67 0.26 -32.49
C GLY A 617 -20.95 1.67 -31.94
N LEU A 618 -20.80 1.89 -30.64
CA LEU A 618 -20.98 3.19 -30.00
C LEU A 618 -19.64 3.83 -29.56
N SER A 619 -18.51 3.19 -29.87
CA SER A 619 -17.19 3.59 -29.33
C SER A 619 -17.25 3.81 -27.84
N ALA A 620 -17.94 2.94 -27.11
CA ALA A 620 -18.24 3.09 -25.68
C ALA A 620 -18.02 1.80 -24.91
N ALA A 621 -18.00 1.92 -23.60
CA ALA A 621 -18.07 0.81 -22.66
C ALA A 621 -18.81 1.23 -21.40
N TRP A 622 -19.40 0.26 -20.70
CA TRP A 622 -19.95 0.47 -19.38
C TRP A 622 -19.55 -0.66 -18.45
N GLY A 623 -19.68 -0.45 -17.17
CA GLY A 623 -19.36 -1.49 -16.21
C GLY A 623 -19.78 -1.15 -14.80
N ALA A 624 -19.65 -2.18 -13.95
CA ALA A 624 -19.99 -2.15 -12.54
C ALA A 624 -18.89 -2.78 -11.70
N THR A 625 -18.66 -2.22 -10.53
CA THR A 625 -17.82 -2.82 -9.49
C THR A 625 -18.64 -3.00 -8.24
N LEU A 626 -18.74 -4.23 -7.75
CA LEU A 626 -19.41 -4.59 -6.51
C LEU A 626 -18.37 -5.18 -5.55
N PHE A 627 -18.30 -4.65 -4.33
CA PHE A 627 -17.41 -5.22 -3.32
C PHE A 627 -17.95 -5.08 -1.90
N GLN A 628 -17.55 -6.03 -1.06
CA GLN A 628 -17.85 -6.07 0.36
C GLN A 628 -16.81 -6.91 1.09
N TRP A 629 -16.68 -6.69 2.38
CA TRP A 629 -15.87 -7.49 3.29
C TRP A 629 -16.60 -7.73 4.60
N ALA A 630 -16.19 -8.77 5.33
CA ALA A 630 -16.66 -9.09 6.67
C ALA A 630 -16.46 -7.94 7.64
N GLY A 631 -17.25 -7.92 8.68
CA GLY A 631 -16.95 -7.13 9.87
C GLY A 631 -15.56 -7.42 10.41
N ARG A 632 -15.08 -6.55 11.27
CA ARG A 632 -13.84 -6.71 11.99
C ARG A 632 -13.99 -6.23 13.43
N GLU A 633 -13.17 -6.77 14.29
CA GLU A 633 -13.15 -6.43 15.70
C GLU A 633 -11.78 -5.90 16.10
N GLU A 634 -11.75 -4.95 17.01
CA GLU A 634 -10.55 -4.43 17.66
C GLU A 634 -10.72 -4.62 19.17
N TYR A 635 -9.76 -5.30 19.77
CA TYR A 635 -9.81 -5.68 21.17
C TYR A 635 -8.84 -4.81 21.97
N ARG A 636 -9.38 -3.90 22.76
CA ARG A 636 -8.65 -3.01 23.67
C ARG A 636 -8.73 -3.54 25.11
N LYS A 637 -8.04 -2.89 26.05
CA LYS A 637 -8.10 -3.26 27.46
C LYS A 637 -9.52 -3.37 28.00
N ALA A 638 -10.28 -2.29 27.91
CA ALA A 638 -11.61 -2.17 28.48
C ALA A 638 -12.71 -2.04 27.44
N GLU A 639 -12.42 -2.35 26.15
CA GLU A 639 -13.32 -2.06 25.06
C GLU A 639 -13.18 -3.10 23.93
N ILE A 640 -14.32 -3.44 23.31
CA ILE A 640 -14.36 -4.11 22.00
C ILE A 640 -14.99 -3.12 21.01
N ILE A 641 -14.33 -2.94 19.87
CA ILE A 641 -14.84 -2.13 18.77
C ILE A 641 -15.17 -3.04 17.60
N GLU A 642 -16.44 -3.07 17.24
CA GLU A 642 -16.92 -3.83 16.08
C GLU A 642 -17.21 -2.89 14.92
N TYR A 643 -16.75 -3.26 13.71
CA TYR A 643 -17.03 -2.54 12.48
C TYR A 643 -17.79 -3.46 11.53
N VAL A 644 -18.95 -3.04 11.08
CA VAL A 644 -19.82 -3.84 10.20
C VAL A 644 -20.24 -3.03 8.99
N ARG A 645 -20.11 -3.60 7.81
CA ARG A 645 -20.64 -3.06 6.57
C ARG A 645 -21.86 -3.87 6.14
N ALA A 646 -23.04 -3.34 6.40
CA ALA A 646 -24.30 -4.05 6.18
C ALA A 646 -24.66 -4.23 4.69
N LYS A 647 -24.11 -3.40 3.80
CA LYS A 647 -24.42 -3.42 2.36
C LYS A 647 -23.14 -3.44 1.54
N PRO A 648 -23.13 -4.14 0.39
CA PRO A 648 -22.02 -4.01 -0.55
C PRO A 648 -21.94 -2.59 -1.12
N ARG A 649 -20.77 -2.19 -1.57
CA ARG A 649 -20.60 -0.97 -2.34
C ARG A 649 -20.71 -1.30 -3.83
N LEU A 650 -21.54 -0.55 -4.54
CA LEU A 650 -21.74 -0.65 -5.98
C LEU A 650 -21.30 0.66 -6.63
N ASP A 651 -20.36 0.57 -7.55
CA ASP A 651 -19.86 1.66 -8.38
C ASP A 651 -20.22 1.34 -9.84
N LEU A 652 -20.69 2.33 -10.61
CA LEU A 652 -20.97 2.20 -12.05
C LEU A 652 -20.13 3.20 -12.84
N PHE A 653 -19.80 2.85 -14.06
CA PHE A 653 -19.20 3.78 -15.00
C PHE A 653 -19.74 3.59 -16.41
N PHE A 654 -19.66 4.67 -17.17
CA PHE A 654 -19.81 4.69 -18.64
C PHE A 654 -18.64 5.47 -19.21
N GLU A 655 -18.00 4.95 -20.25
CA GLU A 655 -16.92 5.65 -20.92
C GLU A 655 -17.11 5.64 -22.44
N THR A 656 -16.66 6.68 -23.12
CA THR A 656 -16.72 6.78 -24.57
C THR A 656 -15.46 7.41 -25.15
N THR A 657 -15.07 6.93 -26.32
CA THR A 657 -14.00 7.46 -27.18
C THR A 657 -14.54 8.05 -28.49
N ALA A 658 -15.84 8.29 -28.57
CA ALA A 658 -16.47 8.91 -29.75
C ALA A 658 -15.93 10.32 -30.03
N ILE A 659 -15.43 11.02 -29.00
CA ILE A 659 -14.84 12.37 -29.09
C ILE A 659 -13.32 12.21 -29.15
N LYS A 660 -12.78 11.93 -30.33
CA LYS A 660 -11.32 11.83 -30.51
C LYS A 660 -10.64 13.18 -30.33
N PRO A 661 -9.43 13.29 -29.71
CA PRO A 661 -8.57 12.19 -29.26
C PRO A 661 -8.73 11.84 -27.77
N VAL A 662 -9.86 12.14 -27.14
CA VAL A 662 -10.07 11.96 -25.72
C VAL A 662 -10.97 10.79 -25.37
N THR A 663 -10.77 10.23 -24.17
CA THR A 663 -11.69 9.31 -23.52
C THR A 663 -12.42 10.07 -22.44
N LEU A 664 -13.74 10.11 -22.50
CA LEU A 664 -14.62 10.65 -21.48
C LEU A 664 -15.20 9.50 -20.66
N ARG A 665 -15.01 9.50 -19.35
CA ARG A 665 -15.59 8.53 -18.42
C ARG A 665 -16.48 9.23 -17.41
N LEU A 666 -17.73 8.85 -17.37
CA LEU A 666 -18.70 9.22 -16.34
C LEU A 666 -18.74 8.11 -15.28
N PHE A 667 -18.88 8.46 -14.02
CA PHE A 667 -18.99 7.46 -12.96
C PHE A 667 -19.94 7.90 -11.85
N VAL A 668 -20.55 6.89 -11.23
CA VAL A 668 -21.34 7.03 -10.01
C VAL A 668 -20.80 6.00 -9.03
N ASN A 669 -20.25 6.46 -7.92
CA ASN A 669 -19.73 5.57 -6.89
C ASN A 669 -20.70 5.46 -5.72
N ASN A 670 -20.70 4.30 -5.07
CA ASN A 670 -21.47 3.99 -3.88
C ASN A 670 -22.98 4.20 -4.05
N ILE A 671 -23.56 3.67 -5.12
CA ILE A 671 -24.99 3.82 -5.44
C ILE A 671 -25.89 3.29 -4.32
N LEU A 672 -25.47 2.20 -3.66
CA LEU A 672 -26.22 1.56 -2.58
C LEU A 672 -26.09 2.28 -1.22
N VAL A 673 -25.31 3.37 -1.19
CA VAL A 673 -25.05 4.12 0.07
C VAL A 673 -24.50 3.18 1.14
N SER A 674 -23.50 2.38 0.76
CA SER A 674 -22.80 1.50 1.69
C SER A 674 -21.97 2.34 2.64
N SER A 675 -22.12 2.13 3.94
CA SER A 675 -21.33 2.75 5.00
C SER A 675 -20.92 1.69 6.01
N GLU A 676 -19.87 1.96 6.76
CA GLU A 676 -19.43 1.13 7.87
C GLU A 676 -20.07 1.66 9.16
N ALA A 677 -20.80 0.82 9.87
CA ALA A 677 -21.27 1.05 11.23
C ALA A 677 -20.19 0.64 12.22
N ARG A 678 -20.14 1.28 13.38
CA ARG A 678 -19.19 0.96 14.46
C ARG A 678 -19.97 0.85 15.77
N THR A 679 -19.79 -0.25 16.48
CA THR A 679 -20.27 -0.44 17.86
C THR A 679 -19.07 -0.49 18.78
N ARG A 680 -19.06 0.30 19.85
CA ARG A 680 -18.07 0.27 20.93
C ARG A 680 -18.74 -0.24 22.19
N THR A 681 -18.26 -1.38 22.68
CA THR A 681 -18.71 -1.98 23.94
C THR A 681 -17.66 -1.76 25.00
N PHE A 682 -17.96 -0.97 26.01
CA PHE A 682 -17.05 -0.65 27.13
C PHE A 682 -17.36 -1.52 28.33
N PHE A 683 -16.33 -2.08 28.92
CA PHE A 683 -16.41 -2.94 30.08
C PHE A 683 -16.01 -2.19 31.37
N GLN A 684 -16.51 -2.66 32.51
CA GLN A 684 -16.10 -2.14 33.81
C GLN A 684 -14.67 -2.64 34.11
N SER A 685 -13.74 -1.72 34.34
CA SER A 685 -12.32 -1.99 34.55
C SER A 685 -11.59 -2.51 33.31
N ASP A 686 -11.89 -3.72 32.85
CA ASP A 686 -11.38 -4.33 31.64
C ASP A 686 -12.34 -5.44 31.13
N ARG A 687 -11.98 -6.08 30.01
CA ARG A 687 -12.81 -7.10 29.34
C ARG A 687 -12.96 -8.39 30.15
N SER A 688 -12.03 -8.71 31.07
CA SER A 688 -12.13 -9.92 31.90
C SER A 688 -13.27 -9.83 32.93
N SER A 689 -13.74 -8.63 33.23
CA SER A 689 -14.88 -8.43 34.12
C SER A 689 -16.18 -9.01 33.56
N GLY A 690 -16.31 -9.10 32.24
CA GLY A 690 -17.54 -9.49 31.55
C GLY A 690 -18.73 -8.51 31.73
N VAL A 691 -18.56 -7.45 32.54
CA VAL A 691 -19.63 -6.51 32.90
C VAL A 691 -19.60 -5.33 31.93
N VAL A 692 -20.59 -5.26 31.03
CA VAL A 692 -20.73 -4.14 30.10
C VAL A 692 -21.23 -2.90 30.86
N GLN A 693 -20.46 -1.82 30.76
CA GLN A 693 -20.79 -0.53 31.38
C GLN A 693 -21.57 0.37 30.42
N ARG A 694 -21.13 0.44 29.14
CA ARG A 694 -21.68 1.38 28.14
C ARG A 694 -21.54 0.80 26.74
N VAL A 695 -22.49 1.17 25.88
CA VAL A 695 -22.44 0.85 24.43
C VAL A 695 -22.64 2.13 23.62
N GLU A 696 -21.83 2.31 22.59
CA GLU A 696 -21.89 3.41 21.64
C GLU A 696 -22.08 2.86 20.23
N ASP A 697 -23.28 3.07 19.64
CA ASP A 697 -23.59 2.62 18.28
C ASP A 697 -23.51 3.78 17.30
N ARG A 698 -22.55 3.71 16.39
CA ARG A 698 -22.26 4.74 15.40
C ARG A 698 -22.82 4.39 14.04
N THR A 699 -23.60 5.30 13.47
CA THR A 699 -24.07 5.23 12.10
C THR A 699 -23.49 6.41 11.32
N ALA A 700 -22.80 6.15 10.22
CA ALA A 700 -22.39 7.19 9.29
C ALA A 700 -23.61 7.62 8.47
N LEU A 701 -24.02 8.88 8.62
CA LEU A 701 -25.13 9.49 7.86
C LEU A 701 -24.69 10.03 6.50
N GLY A 702 -23.37 10.16 6.31
CA GLY A 702 -22.75 10.61 5.08
C GLY A 702 -21.25 10.85 5.29
N GLY A 703 -20.48 10.82 4.22
CA GLY A 703 -19.03 11.00 4.24
C GLY A 703 -18.41 10.43 2.98
N PRO A 704 -17.08 10.50 2.81
CA PRO A 704 -16.41 9.96 1.63
C PRO A 704 -16.72 8.48 1.39
N GLU A 705 -16.93 7.71 2.45
CA GLU A 705 -17.24 6.29 2.40
C GLU A 705 -18.73 5.95 2.41
N GLY A 706 -19.58 6.82 3.00
CA GLY A 706 -21.02 6.61 3.14
C GLY A 706 -21.89 7.38 2.13
N SER A 707 -21.28 8.19 1.24
CA SER A 707 -22.03 9.03 0.31
C SER A 707 -21.90 8.54 -1.14
N ARG A 708 -22.94 8.77 -1.92
CA ARG A 708 -22.83 8.70 -3.37
C ARG A 708 -21.92 9.82 -3.86
N SER A 709 -21.11 9.51 -4.90
CA SER A 709 -20.42 10.54 -5.64
C SER A 709 -20.60 10.34 -7.12
N VAL A 710 -20.75 11.44 -7.84
CA VAL A 710 -20.89 11.47 -9.31
C VAL A 710 -19.71 12.27 -9.85
N GLY A 711 -19.13 11.83 -10.94
CA GLY A 711 -18.03 12.56 -11.53
C GLY A 711 -17.75 12.17 -12.96
N PHE A 712 -16.77 12.85 -13.50
CA PHE A 712 -16.25 12.52 -14.83
C PHE A 712 -14.72 12.64 -14.83
N LEU A 713 -14.11 11.88 -15.72
CA LEU A 713 -12.71 11.95 -16.08
C LEU A 713 -12.61 12.15 -17.60
N VAL A 714 -11.73 13.04 -17.99
CA VAL A 714 -11.31 13.21 -19.40
C VAL A 714 -9.83 12.85 -19.44
N SER A 715 -9.47 11.93 -20.30
CA SER A 715 -8.07 11.53 -20.50
C SER A 715 -7.76 11.46 -21.99
N GLY A 716 -6.50 11.68 -22.31
CA GLY A 716 -6.08 11.65 -23.70
C GLY A 716 -4.59 11.87 -23.86
N ARG A 717 -4.16 11.98 -25.14
CA ARG A 717 -2.77 12.31 -25.51
C ARG A 717 -2.77 13.33 -26.66
N PHE A 718 -1.78 14.20 -26.65
CA PHE A 718 -1.53 15.17 -27.70
C PHE A 718 -0.02 15.39 -27.94
#